data_9fdc7c94938f7e8e7c2532d24a9d3a26
#
_entry.id   9fdc7c94938f7e8e7c2532d24a9d3a26
#
_cell.length_a   1.000
_cell.length_b   1.000
_cell.length_c   1.000
_cell.angle_alpha   90.00
_cell.angle_beta   90.00
_cell.angle_gamma   90.00
#
_symmetry.space_group_name_H-M   'P 1'
#
loop_
_entity.id
_entity.type
_entity.pdbx_description
1 polymer ?
#
loop_
_entity_poly.entity_id
_entity_poly.type
_entity_poly.pdbx_seq_one_letter_code
_entity_poly.pdbx_strand_id
1 'polypeptide(L)'
;MPQQKVERARRVYNKWVSNQKIEDFSLRFTAKKIRKWSPYLVANTALGSISFLALESIGASITLQYGYINAITAIIMVCFLIFITSVPISYYSAKHGVDIDLLSRGAGFGYIGSTITSLIYASFTFIFFAIEAAIMAIALELFFSVPLVAGYLFSSIIIIPMAIYGFTFISRFQLWTQPIWIVLHILPFAFIAVQHPEFFTEWTEFTGQDEGPNGGFNILLFGAASAVLFSLTAQIGEQVDYLRFLPPKTKKNNIQWWIALLSAGPGWIIVGGLKIVVGSFLVFLALKASVPLEMIDDPSHMYQVAFQYVFSSPIAVILVTATFIIISQLKINVTNAYAGSIAWSNFFSRLTHSHPGRAAWLLFNVIIAYLLITLGVYQALVEILGLYSIIAVAWVGALAADLIINKPLGISPSHIEFRRAYLYDINPVGVGSVAIAIIAAVISYSGFFGEVMKALSSYLALGVAFCSAPLIAFATKGKYYLAREPDIDFSGVTEKQCCMCKKTYEIEDMAGCPVYGGPICSLCCSLDSHCDDACKKEARYTDQILTFIGFVFPRWIVRRLNSTVGHYIGLQLLFCLVIGGVLSLVYLRTTIKYWQQIADIQELLWQIFFILVIISGIATWLFVLARESANIAKERTSQQTFLLSEEVEAHKLTSLKLQTAKEAAEAANSAKSNYIVGLNHEFRT
;
A
#
# COMPACT_ATOMS: atom_id res chain seq x y z
N MET A 1 16.57 28.20 21.87
CA MET A 1 17.30 26.93 22.06
C MET A 1 18.48 26.97 21.13
N PRO A 2 19.72 26.70 21.57
CA PRO A 2 20.85 26.61 20.66
C PRO A 2 20.60 25.53 19.65
N GLN A 3 20.83 25.85 18.39
CA GLN A 3 20.70 24.87 17.30
C GLN A 3 21.73 23.77 17.51
N GLN A 4 21.28 22.59 17.83
CA GLN A 4 22.12 21.40 18.00
C GLN A 4 22.75 21.07 16.64
N LYS A 5 24.02 21.35 16.47
CA LYS A 5 24.79 20.98 15.28
C LYS A 5 25.00 19.46 15.32
N VAL A 6 24.09 18.69 14.72
CA VAL A 6 24.26 17.24 14.60
C VAL A 6 25.36 16.97 13.57
N GLU A 7 26.32 16.13 13.94
CA GLU A 7 27.42 15.77 13.05
C GLU A 7 26.89 15.04 11.81
N ARG A 8 27.35 15.44 10.61
CA ARG A 8 26.88 14.92 9.32
C ARG A 8 27.51 13.56 9.05
N ALA A 9 26.97 12.49 9.61
CA ALA A 9 27.37 11.14 9.24
C ALA A 9 26.84 10.77 7.84
N ARG A 10 27.74 10.31 6.95
CA ARG A 10 27.33 9.81 5.63
C ARG A 10 26.49 8.56 5.81
N ARG A 11 25.22 8.57 5.36
CA ARG A 11 24.36 7.39 5.38
C ARG A 11 24.79 6.41 4.30
N VAL A 12 25.21 5.22 4.72
CA VAL A 12 25.51 4.10 3.82
C VAL A 12 24.28 3.19 3.77
N TYR A 13 23.71 3.02 2.58
CA TYR A 13 22.63 2.08 2.36
C TYR A 13 23.19 0.65 2.30
N ASN A 14 22.37 -0.34 2.71
CA ASN A 14 22.76 -1.74 2.58
C ASN A 14 22.94 -2.12 1.09
N LYS A 15 23.61 -3.25 0.84
CA LYS A 15 23.92 -3.71 -0.53
C LYS A 15 22.68 -3.95 -1.38
N TRP A 16 21.54 -4.28 -0.78
CA TRP A 16 20.29 -4.56 -1.49
C TRP A 16 19.64 -3.26 -2.01
N VAL A 17 19.56 -2.22 -1.16
CA VAL A 17 19.03 -0.91 -1.55
C VAL A 17 19.91 -0.21 -2.59
N SER A 18 21.23 -0.44 -2.53
CA SER A 18 22.18 0.17 -3.47
C SER A 18 22.34 -0.58 -4.79
N ASN A 19 21.78 -1.80 -4.90
CA ASN A 19 21.89 -2.62 -6.10
C ASN A 19 20.89 -2.15 -7.18
N GLN A 20 21.41 -1.58 -8.27
CA GLN A 20 20.60 -1.07 -9.37
C GLN A 20 19.76 -2.14 -10.08
N LYS A 21 20.18 -3.42 -10.04
CA LYS A 21 19.43 -4.53 -10.66
C LYS A 21 18.14 -4.89 -9.92
N ILE A 22 18.06 -4.58 -8.62
CA ILE A 22 16.87 -4.86 -7.79
C ILE A 22 15.80 -3.78 -7.97
N GLU A 23 16.13 -2.64 -8.55
CA GLU A 23 15.20 -1.53 -8.81
C GLU A 23 14.35 -1.16 -7.58
N ASP A 24 15.02 -0.89 -6.44
CA ASP A 24 14.33 -0.48 -5.23
C ASP A 24 13.86 0.98 -5.34
N PHE A 25 12.68 1.17 -5.93
CA PHE A 25 11.99 2.46 -6.04
C PHE A 25 10.97 2.68 -4.93
N SER A 26 10.91 1.81 -3.92
CA SER A 26 10.09 2.04 -2.74
C SER A 26 10.57 3.29 -2.00
N LEU A 27 9.67 4.00 -1.35
CA LEU A 27 9.93 5.25 -0.62
C LEU A 27 10.41 6.43 -1.48
N ARG A 28 10.49 6.31 -2.79
CA ARG A 28 11.07 7.31 -3.68
C ARG A 28 10.08 7.84 -4.69
N PHE A 29 10.17 9.15 -4.89
CA PHE A 29 9.67 9.82 -6.08
C PHE A 29 10.32 9.25 -7.34
N THR A 30 9.53 8.99 -8.38
CA THR A 30 10.05 8.51 -9.65
C THR A 30 10.54 9.69 -10.49
N ALA A 31 11.84 9.97 -10.41
CA ALA A 31 12.49 11.08 -11.09
C ALA A 31 12.24 11.05 -12.60
N LYS A 32 12.13 12.23 -13.24
CA LYS A 32 11.87 12.35 -14.68
C LYS A 32 12.90 11.60 -15.52
N LYS A 33 14.16 11.57 -15.08
CA LYS A 33 15.26 10.83 -15.73
C LYS A 33 15.07 9.31 -15.72
N ILE A 34 14.29 8.77 -14.77
CA ILE A 34 14.03 7.33 -14.63
C ILE A 34 12.87 6.90 -15.51
N ARG A 35 11.94 7.78 -15.86
CA ARG A 35 10.75 7.51 -16.67
C ARG A 35 11.09 7.36 -18.16
N LYS A 36 11.85 6.29 -18.50
CA LYS A 36 12.39 6.04 -19.84
C LYS A 36 11.56 5.10 -20.71
N TRP A 37 10.59 4.42 -20.10
CA TRP A 37 9.75 3.43 -20.78
C TRP A 37 8.70 4.11 -21.67
N SER A 38 8.39 3.46 -22.80
CA SER A 38 7.31 3.96 -23.66
C SER A 38 5.96 3.88 -22.96
N PRO A 39 5.00 4.78 -23.28
CA PRO A 39 3.63 4.69 -22.72
C PRO A 39 2.98 3.32 -22.92
N TYR A 40 3.22 2.70 -24.09
CA TYR A 40 2.73 1.37 -24.40
C TYR A 40 3.26 0.30 -23.44
N LEU A 41 4.57 0.30 -23.16
CA LEU A 41 5.17 -0.70 -22.28
C LEU A 41 4.65 -0.57 -20.84
N VAL A 42 4.52 0.66 -20.35
CA VAL A 42 3.97 0.92 -19.01
C VAL A 42 2.51 0.45 -18.93
N ALA A 43 1.68 0.80 -19.93
CA ALA A 43 0.29 0.39 -19.98
C ALA A 43 0.15 -1.14 -20.08
N ASN A 44 0.93 -1.79 -20.95
CA ASN A 44 0.92 -3.25 -21.07
C ASN A 44 1.33 -3.94 -19.76
N THR A 45 2.28 -3.37 -19.01
CA THR A 45 2.71 -3.93 -17.73
C THR A 45 1.59 -3.84 -16.70
N ALA A 46 0.94 -2.69 -16.58
CA ALA A 46 -0.18 -2.49 -15.68
C ALA A 46 -1.41 -3.34 -16.07
N LEU A 47 -1.73 -3.45 -17.38
CA LEU A 47 -2.81 -4.32 -17.87
C LEU A 47 -2.48 -5.81 -17.70
N GLY A 48 -1.20 -6.17 -17.71
CA GLY A 48 -0.75 -7.54 -17.48
C GLY A 48 -1.12 -8.07 -16.09
N SER A 49 -1.28 -7.21 -15.10
CA SER A 49 -1.74 -7.58 -13.76
C SER A 49 -3.21 -8.02 -13.72
N ILE A 50 -4.01 -7.72 -14.77
CA ILE A 50 -5.43 -8.11 -14.81
C ILE A 50 -5.62 -9.56 -15.24
N SER A 51 -4.56 -10.33 -15.30
CA SER A 51 -4.63 -11.76 -15.65
C SER A 51 -5.22 -12.64 -14.53
N PHE A 52 -5.40 -12.10 -13.32
CA PHE A 52 -5.81 -12.88 -12.15
C PHE A 52 -7.19 -13.54 -12.32
N LEU A 53 -7.25 -14.84 -11.94
CA LEU A 53 -8.43 -15.68 -12.13
C LEU A 53 -9.42 -15.59 -10.97
N ALA A 54 -9.07 -14.93 -9.88
CA ALA A 54 -10.03 -14.61 -8.83
C ALA A 54 -11.18 -13.72 -9.33
N LEU A 55 -10.99 -12.97 -10.44
CA LEU A 55 -12.09 -12.23 -11.06
C LEU A 55 -13.18 -13.17 -11.57
N GLU A 56 -12.80 -14.25 -12.24
CA GLU A 56 -13.72 -15.28 -12.70
C GLU A 56 -14.35 -16.03 -11.52
N SER A 57 -13.59 -16.37 -10.47
CA SER A 57 -14.14 -16.95 -9.24
C SER A 57 -15.18 -16.03 -8.60
N ILE A 58 -14.90 -14.72 -8.47
CA ILE A 58 -15.84 -13.74 -7.93
C ILE A 58 -17.11 -13.69 -8.78
N GLY A 59 -16.96 -13.62 -10.12
CA GLY A 59 -18.08 -13.62 -11.04
C GLY A 59 -18.92 -14.89 -10.94
N ALA A 60 -18.27 -16.05 -10.82
CA ALA A 60 -18.89 -17.34 -10.60
C ALA A 60 -19.68 -17.40 -9.29
N SER A 61 -19.01 -17.07 -8.17
CA SER A 61 -19.61 -17.15 -6.83
C SER A 61 -20.83 -16.23 -6.68
N ILE A 62 -20.72 -14.94 -7.12
CA ILE A 62 -21.86 -14.01 -7.02
C ILE A 62 -23.02 -14.37 -7.95
N THR A 63 -22.73 -14.97 -9.12
CA THR A 63 -23.79 -15.40 -10.04
C THR A 63 -24.44 -16.67 -9.55
N LEU A 64 -23.67 -17.64 -9.08
CA LEU A 64 -24.17 -18.87 -8.49
C LEU A 64 -25.14 -18.59 -7.34
N GLN A 65 -24.77 -17.67 -6.47
CA GLN A 65 -25.54 -17.36 -5.26
C GLN A 65 -26.72 -16.42 -5.55
N TYR A 66 -26.51 -15.32 -6.30
CA TYR A 66 -27.47 -14.23 -6.42
C TYR A 66 -28.19 -14.14 -7.77
N GLY A 67 -27.86 -15.01 -8.74
CA GLY A 67 -28.44 -15.05 -10.07
C GLY A 67 -27.86 -13.99 -11.01
N TYR A 68 -28.16 -14.18 -12.32
CA TYR A 68 -27.64 -13.35 -13.42
C TYR A 68 -27.98 -11.85 -13.24
N ILE A 69 -29.26 -11.51 -13.03
CA ILE A 69 -29.73 -10.12 -13.02
C ILE A 69 -29.05 -9.32 -11.91
N ASN A 70 -28.98 -9.86 -10.69
CA ASN A 70 -28.38 -9.20 -9.53
C ASN A 70 -26.87 -9.09 -9.69
N ALA A 71 -26.19 -10.16 -10.15
CA ALA A 71 -24.75 -10.18 -10.36
C ALA A 71 -24.31 -9.19 -11.45
N ILE A 72 -24.92 -9.24 -12.64
CA ILE A 72 -24.55 -8.36 -13.76
C ILE A 72 -24.85 -6.90 -13.45
N THR A 73 -25.97 -6.59 -12.81
CA THR A 73 -26.30 -5.22 -12.41
C THR A 73 -25.28 -4.69 -11.40
N ALA A 74 -24.86 -5.52 -10.43
CA ALA A 74 -23.82 -5.18 -9.47
C ALA A 74 -22.46 -4.95 -10.16
N ILE A 75 -22.07 -5.83 -11.10
CA ILE A 75 -20.83 -5.70 -11.88
C ILE A 75 -20.80 -4.34 -12.60
N ILE A 76 -21.86 -4.00 -13.34
CA ILE A 76 -21.93 -2.75 -14.10
C ILE A 76 -21.81 -1.54 -13.18
N MET A 77 -22.59 -1.50 -12.08
CA MET A 77 -22.60 -0.37 -11.17
C MET A 77 -21.28 -0.20 -10.44
N VAL A 78 -20.71 -1.28 -9.90
CA VAL A 78 -19.46 -1.20 -9.14
C VAL A 78 -18.28 -0.90 -10.06
N CYS A 79 -18.21 -1.52 -11.26
CA CYS A 79 -17.18 -1.20 -12.25
C CYS A 79 -17.22 0.28 -12.66
N PHE A 80 -18.41 0.86 -12.82
CA PHE A 80 -18.57 2.27 -13.12
C PHE A 80 -18.04 3.17 -12.00
N LEU A 81 -18.34 2.85 -10.73
CA LEU A 81 -17.85 3.61 -9.58
C LEU A 81 -16.33 3.49 -9.41
N ILE A 82 -15.78 2.29 -9.58
CA ILE A 82 -14.33 2.06 -9.56
C ILE A 82 -13.64 2.84 -10.68
N PHE A 83 -14.22 2.85 -11.89
CA PHE A 83 -13.66 3.61 -13.02
C PHE A 83 -13.56 5.10 -12.69
N ILE A 84 -14.65 5.71 -12.24
CA ILE A 84 -14.70 7.16 -11.95
C ILE A 84 -13.75 7.54 -10.83
N THR A 85 -13.72 6.78 -9.74
CA THR A 85 -12.84 7.07 -8.59
C THR A 85 -11.36 6.86 -8.93
N SER A 86 -11.06 5.96 -9.86
CA SER A 86 -9.69 5.68 -10.32
C SER A 86 -9.10 6.75 -11.25
N VAL A 87 -9.93 7.52 -11.98
CA VAL A 87 -9.46 8.56 -12.92
C VAL A 87 -8.54 9.59 -12.26
N PRO A 88 -8.95 10.30 -11.19
CA PRO A 88 -8.12 11.30 -10.55
C PRO A 88 -6.87 10.69 -9.91
N ILE A 89 -6.98 9.52 -9.30
CA ILE A 89 -5.86 8.79 -8.66
C ILE A 89 -4.79 8.50 -9.70
N SER A 90 -5.16 7.90 -10.83
CA SER A 90 -4.26 7.61 -11.95
C SER A 90 -3.62 8.86 -12.53
N TYR A 91 -4.41 9.92 -12.72
CA TYR A 91 -3.92 11.17 -13.31
C TYR A 91 -2.85 11.84 -12.44
N TYR A 92 -3.13 12.01 -11.14
CA TYR A 92 -2.17 12.68 -10.24
C TYR A 92 -0.92 11.84 -10.01
N SER A 93 -1.04 10.51 -9.89
CA SER A 93 0.09 9.60 -9.77
C SER A 93 1.01 9.68 -10.99
N ALA A 94 0.48 9.51 -12.20
CA ALA A 94 1.26 9.57 -13.44
C ALA A 94 1.86 10.95 -13.70
N LYS A 95 1.11 12.03 -13.44
CA LYS A 95 1.58 13.41 -13.60
C LYS A 95 2.77 13.71 -12.70
N HIS A 96 2.67 13.35 -11.42
CA HIS A 96 3.69 13.66 -10.42
C HIS A 96 4.74 12.56 -10.26
N GLY A 97 4.52 11.33 -10.79
CA GLY A 97 5.44 10.20 -10.70
C GLY A 97 5.56 9.62 -9.30
N VAL A 98 4.45 9.55 -8.61
CA VAL A 98 4.33 9.04 -7.24
C VAL A 98 3.53 7.74 -7.22
N ASP A 99 3.90 6.81 -6.34
CA ASP A 99 3.10 5.63 -6.05
C ASP A 99 1.86 5.99 -5.21
N ILE A 100 1.03 4.99 -4.95
CA ILE A 100 -0.21 5.19 -4.20
C ILE A 100 0.04 5.66 -2.77
N ASP A 101 1.14 5.25 -2.14
CA ASP A 101 1.51 5.65 -0.79
C ASP A 101 1.95 7.11 -0.72
N LEU A 102 2.82 7.54 -1.65
CA LEU A 102 3.25 8.93 -1.75
C LEU A 102 2.09 9.85 -2.14
N LEU A 103 1.19 9.38 -3.02
CA LEU A 103 -0.01 10.11 -3.39
C LEU A 103 -0.92 10.34 -2.17
N SER A 104 -1.18 9.28 -1.41
CA SER A 104 -2.03 9.35 -0.20
C SER A 104 -1.49 10.32 0.84
N ARG A 105 -0.15 10.41 1.02
CA ARG A 105 0.47 11.38 1.93
C ARG A 105 0.00 12.81 1.64
N GLY A 106 0.10 13.23 0.38
CA GLY A 106 -0.22 14.58 -0.07
C GLY A 106 -1.71 14.81 -0.35
N ALA A 107 -2.51 13.75 -0.39
CA ALA A 107 -3.94 13.82 -0.64
C ALA A 107 -4.76 13.53 0.62
N GLY A 108 -4.44 14.25 1.70
CA GLY A 108 -5.29 14.33 2.88
C GLY A 108 -4.98 13.34 4.01
N PHE A 109 -3.96 12.45 3.93
CA PHE A 109 -3.66 11.52 5.02
C PHE A 109 -2.51 11.99 5.92
N GLY A 110 -1.55 12.75 5.39
CA GLY A 110 -0.35 13.14 6.12
C GLY A 110 0.72 12.06 6.14
N TYR A 111 1.86 12.35 6.80
CA TYR A 111 3.03 11.46 6.73
C TYR A 111 2.82 10.13 7.49
N ILE A 112 2.41 10.18 8.75
CA ILE A 112 2.13 8.98 9.56
C ILE A 112 0.72 8.44 9.27
N GLY A 113 -0.28 9.32 9.08
CA GLY A 113 -1.65 8.90 8.76
C GLY A 113 -1.73 8.02 7.51
N SER A 114 -0.85 8.22 6.53
CA SER A 114 -0.78 7.35 5.36
C SER A 114 -0.22 5.94 5.64
N THR A 115 0.22 5.60 6.86
CA THR A 115 0.51 4.20 7.23
C THR A 115 -0.75 3.35 7.21
N ILE A 116 -1.90 3.96 7.51
CA ILE A 116 -3.21 3.28 7.41
C ILE A 116 -3.47 2.86 5.97
N THR A 117 -3.24 3.75 5.01
CA THR A 117 -3.44 3.45 3.58
C THR A 117 -2.45 2.41 3.07
N SER A 118 -1.19 2.45 3.54
CA SER A 118 -0.21 1.40 3.22
C SER A 118 -0.63 0.04 3.76
N LEU A 119 -1.21 -0.02 4.96
CA LEU A 119 -1.70 -1.27 5.54
C LEU A 119 -2.91 -1.81 4.77
N ILE A 120 -3.85 -0.94 4.39
CA ILE A 120 -5.02 -1.32 3.56
C ILE A 120 -4.53 -1.89 2.23
N TYR A 121 -3.60 -1.20 1.57
CA TYR A 121 -3.07 -1.65 0.30
C TYR A 121 -2.23 -2.94 0.42
N ALA A 122 -1.38 -3.06 1.45
CA ALA A 122 -0.65 -4.29 1.73
C ALA A 122 -1.61 -5.47 1.96
N SER A 123 -2.73 -5.24 2.68
CA SER A 123 -3.75 -6.26 2.93
C SER A 123 -4.35 -6.77 1.63
N PHE A 124 -4.69 -5.87 0.69
CA PHE A 124 -5.12 -6.25 -0.64
C PHE A 124 -4.10 -7.18 -1.32
N THR A 125 -2.84 -6.78 -1.37
CA THR A 125 -1.81 -7.52 -2.11
C THR A 125 -1.57 -8.92 -1.55
N PHE A 126 -1.53 -9.13 -0.23
CA PHE A 126 -1.30 -10.46 0.32
C PHE A 126 -2.56 -11.35 0.32
N ILE A 127 -3.77 -10.76 0.46
CA ILE A 127 -5.03 -11.52 0.32
C ILE A 127 -5.18 -12.06 -1.10
N PHE A 128 -5.04 -11.18 -2.12
CA PHE A 128 -5.13 -11.61 -3.52
C PHE A 128 -3.97 -12.53 -3.92
N PHE A 129 -2.76 -12.28 -3.47
CA PHE A 129 -1.66 -13.23 -3.67
C PHE A 129 -2.00 -14.61 -3.13
N ALA A 130 -2.58 -14.70 -1.94
CA ALA A 130 -2.95 -15.96 -1.32
C ALA A 130 -4.05 -16.69 -2.13
N ILE A 131 -5.08 -15.96 -2.55
CA ILE A 131 -6.16 -16.51 -3.39
C ILE A 131 -5.60 -17.05 -4.71
N GLU A 132 -4.78 -16.27 -5.41
CA GLU A 132 -4.23 -16.66 -6.71
C GLU A 132 -3.22 -17.81 -6.60
N ALA A 133 -2.41 -17.84 -5.53
CA ALA A 133 -1.51 -18.96 -5.29
C ALA A 133 -2.27 -20.23 -4.92
N ALA A 134 -3.43 -20.14 -4.26
CA ALA A 134 -4.31 -21.28 -4.01
C ALA A 134 -4.89 -21.83 -5.31
N ILE A 135 -5.40 -20.97 -6.20
CA ILE A 135 -5.90 -21.38 -7.54
C ILE A 135 -4.80 -22.10 -8.34
N MET A 136 -3.57 -21.56 -8.32
CA MET A 136 -2.44 -22.23 -8.99
C MET A 136 -2.13 -23.60 -8.37
N ALA A 137 -2.20 -23.74 -7.06
CA ALA A 137 -1.95 -25.01 -6.37
C ALA A 137 -3.03 -26.05 -6.66
N ILE A 138 -4.31 -25.63 -6.71
CA ILE A 138 -5.42 -26.50 -7.12
C ILE A 138 -5.23 -26.99 -8.55
N ALA A 139 -4.79 -26.13 -9.47
CA ALA A 139 -4.47 -26.54 -10.84
C ALA A 139 -3.30 -27.54 -10.90
N LEU A 140 -2.26 -27.34 -10.08
CA LEU A 140 -1.15 -28.29 -10.00
C LEU A 140 -1.57 -29.65 -9.43
N GLU A 141 -2.47 -29.67 -8.46
CA GLU A 141 -3.07 -30.91 -7.93
C GLU A 141 -3.91 -31.60 -8.98
N LEU A 142 -4.84 -30.87 -9.62
CA LEU A 142 -5.80 -31.40 -10.58
C LEU A 142 -5.12 -31.98 -11.82
N PHE A 143 -4.15 -31.28 -12.39
CA PHE A 143 -3.56 -31.65 -13.67
C PHE A 143 -2.27 -32.45 -13.57
N PHE A 144 -1.51 -32.31 -12.47
CA PHE A 144 -0.20 -32.94 -12.29
C PHE A 144 -0.11 -33.82 -11.04
N SER A 145 -1.20 -33.99 -10.30
CA SER A 145 -1.25 -34.78 -9.05
C SER A 145 -0.23 -34.33 -8.00
N VAL A 146 0.13 -33.05 -7.98
CA VAL A 146 1.00 -32.47 -6.96
C VAL A 146 0.20 -32.31 -5.67
N PRO A 147 0.67 -32.85 -4.52
CA PRO A 147 -0.07 -32.66 -3.26
C PRO A 147 -0.31 -31.19 -2.98
N LEU A 148 -1.53 -30.81 -2.53
CA LEU A 148 -1.97 -29.43 -2.38
C LEU A 148 -1.01 -28.57 -1.53
N VAL A 149 -0.48 -29.14 -0.42
CA VAL A 149 0.49 -28.46 0.44
C VAL A 149 1.80 -28.14 -0.30
N ALA A 150 2.29 -29.05 -1.14
CA ALA A 150 3.45 -28.81 -1.99
C ALA A 150 3.13 -27.79 -3.09
N GLY A 151 1.92 -27.80 -3.64
CA GLY A 151 1.39 -26.80 -4.56
C GLY A 151 1.39 -25.40 -3.94
N TYR A 152 0.89 -25.24 -2.73
CA TYR A 152 0.92 -23.95 -1.99
C TYR A 152 2.34 -23.40 -1.83
N LEU A 153 3.26 -24.26 -1.41
CA LEU A 153 4.67 -23.87 -1.23
C LEU A 153 5.32 -23.46 -2.56
N PHE A 154 5.13 -24.27 -3.60
CA PHE A 154 5.66 -24.00 -4.93
C PHE A 154 5.11 -22.69 -5.50
N SER A 155 3.77 -22.51 -5.48
CA SER A 155 3.09 -21.32 -5.99
C SER A 155 3.54 -20.04 -5.29
N SER A 156 3.90 -20.13 -4.01
CA SER A 156 4.39 -18.99 -3.24
C SER A 156 5.86 -18.67 -3.54
N ILE A 157 6.73 -19.68 -3.60
CA ILE A 157 8.19 -19.47 -3.73
C ILE A 157 8.60 -19.09 -5.15
N ILE A 158 7.97 -19.64 -6.20
CA ILE A 158 8.32 -19.38 -7.60
C ILE A 158 8.26 -17.89 -7.98
N ILE A 159 7.45 -17.12 -7.29
CA ILE A 159 7.25 -15.70 -7.53
C ILE A 159 8.43 -14.86 -7.03
N ILE A 160 9.13 -15.30 -5.96
CA ILE A 160 10.18 -14.52 -5.30
C ILE A 160 11.29 -14.09 -6.28
N PRO A 161 11.95 -14.99 -7.04
CA PRO A 161 13.01 -14.59 -7.97
C PRO A 161 12.51 -13.65 -9.07
N MET A 162 11.24 -13.79 -9.50
CA MET A 162 10.65 -12.96 -10.54
C MET A 162 10.39 -11.53 -10.06
N ALA A 163 9.84 -11.36 -8.85
CA ALA A 163 9.51 -10.06 -8.28
C ALA A 163 10.73 -9.28 -7.76
N ILE A 164 11.82 -9.94 -7.39
CA ILE A 164 13.04 -9.30 -6.90
C ILE A 164 13.63 -8.33 -7.92
N TYR A 165 13.66 -8.69 -9.22
CA TYR A 165 14.26 -7.87 -10.27
C TYR A 165 13.46 -6.62 -10.67
N GLY A 166 12.28 -6.39 -10.09
CA GLY A 166 11.53 -5.16 -10.22
C GLY A 166 10.85 -4.93 -11.58
N PHE A 167 10.56 -3.65 -11.89
CA PHE A 167 9.73 -3.25 -13.03
C PHE A 167 10.26 -3.73 -14.39
N THR A 168 11.56 -3.66 -14.62
CA THR A 168 12.16 -4.03 -15.93
C THR A 168 11.95 -5.51 -16.26
N PHE A 169 12.07 -6.40 -15.27
CA PHE A 169 11.82 -7.82 -15.47
C PHE A 169 10.33 -8.09 -15.65
N ILE A 170 9.51 -7.54 -14.76
CA ILE A 170 8.04 -7.69 -14.79
C ILE A 170 7.48 -7.23 -16.12
N SER A 171 7.91 -6.07 -16.63
CA SER A 171 7.42 -5.52 -17.89
C SER A 171 7.76 -6.40 -19.10
N ARG A 172 8.94 -7.02 -19.13
CA ARG A 172 9.33 -7.98 -20.18
C ARG A 172 8.51 -9.25 -20.09
N PHE A 173 8.36 -9.81 -18.89
CA PHE A 173 7.56 -11.01 -18.67
C PHE A 173 6.10 -10.78 -19.11
N GLN A 174 5.50 -9.65 -18.71
CA GLN A 174 4.15 -9.27 -19.15
C GLN A 174 4.06 -9.13 -20.68
N LEU A 175 5.05 -8.50 -21.31
CA LEU A 175 5.05 -8.31 -22.77
C LEU A 175 5.07 -9.63 -23.54
N TRP A 176 5.89 -10.60 -23.11
CA TRP A 176 6.00 -11.90 -23.76
C TRP A 176 4.80 -12.81 -23.53
N THR A 177 4.21 -12.78 -22.34
CA THR A 177 3.09 -13.65 -21.97
C THR A 177 1.73 -13.11 -22.38
N GLN A 178 1.60 -11.79 -22.59
CA GLN A 178 0.31 -11.14 -22.88
C GLN A 178 -0.39 -11.66 -24.14
N PRO A 179 0.27 -11.84 -25.30
CA PRO A 179 -0.42 -12.36 -26.49
C PRO A 179 -0.93 -13.79 -26.31
N ILE A 180 -0.13 -14.65 -25.68
CA ILE A 180 -0.50 -16.05 -25.40
C ILE A 180 -1.72 -16.07 -24.47
N TRP A 181 -1.66 -15.28 -23.39
CA TRP A 181 -2.75 -15.18 -22.43
C TRP A 181 -4.06 -14.69 -23.06
N ILE A 182 -4.02 -13.65 -23.92
CA ILE A 182 -5.21 -13.12 -24.61
C ILE A 182 -5.83 -14.19 -25.50
N VAL A 183 -5.01 -14.88 -26.30
CA VAL A 183 -5.51 -15.94 -27.19
C VAL A 183 -6.17 -17.05 -26.39
N LEU A 184 -5.51 -17.55 -25.36
CA LEU A 184 -6.06 -18.65 -24.53
C LEU A 184 -7.31 -18.21 -23.76
N HIS A 185 -7.40 -16.94 -23.38
CA HIS A 185 -8.57 -16.40 -22.68
C HIS A 185 -9.78 -16.28 -23.58
N ILE A 186 -9.63 -15.86 -24.86
CA ILE A 186 -10.74 -15.63 -25.79
C ILE A 186 -11.17 -16.92 -26.51
N LEU A 187 -10.24 -17.83 -26.75
CA LEU A 187 -10.41 -19.00 -27.61
C LEU A 187 -11.65 -19.86 -27.24
N PRO A 188 -11.87 -20.31 -25.99
CA PRO A 188 -13.00 -21.14 -25.66
C PRO A 188 -14.33 -20.44 -25.90
N PHE A 189 -14.44 -19.15 -25.58
CA PHE A 189 -15.70 -18.41 -25.76
C PHE A 189 -16.05 -18.20 -27.24
N ALA A 190 -15.03 -18.00 -28.09
CA ALA A 190 -15.25 -17.92 -29.55
C ALA A 190 -15.81 -19.24 -30.11
N PHE A 191 -15.30 -20.38 -29.66
CA PHE A 191 -15.80 -21.68 -30.07
C PHE A 191 -17.21 -21.95 -29.55
N ILE A 192 -17.47 -21.65 -28.26
CA ILE A 192 -18.80 -21.83 -27.66
C ILE A 192 -19.84 -20.96 -28.37
N ALA A 193 -19.47 -19.67 -28.65
CA ALA A 193 -20.40 -18.76 -29.35
C ALA A 193 -20.81 -19.23 -30.74
N VAL A 194 -19.95 -19.97 -31.44
CA VAL A 194 -20.25 -20.53 -32.78
C VAL A 194 -21.01 -21.86 -32.69
N GLN A 195 -20.63 -22.71 -31.72
CA GLN A 195 -21.20 -24.06 -31.63
C GLN A 195 -22.51 -24.12 -30.82
N HIS A 196 -22.64 -23.29 -29.81
CA HIS A 196 -23.73 -23.30 -28.83
C HIS A 196 -24.20 -21.87 -28.48
N PRO A 197 -24.73 -21.10 -29.46
CA PRO A 197 -25.21 -19.74 -29.21
C PRO A 197 -26.40 -19.71 -28.24
N GLU A 198 -27.16 -20.78 -28.11
CA GLU A 198 -28.25 -20.92 -27.14
C GLU A 198 -27.80 -20.79 -25.69
N PHE A 199 -26.56 -21.13 -25.34
CA PHE A 199 -26.08 -21.06 -24.00
C PHE A 199 -26.05 -19.63 -23.45
N PHE A 200 -25.87 -18.64 -24.32
CA PHE A 200 -25.92 -17.23 -23.89
C PHE A 200 -27.33 -16.82 -23.49
N THR A 201 -28.38 -17.34 -24.14
CA THR A 201 -29.77 -17.06 -23.77
C THR A 201 -30.13 -17.74 -22.44
N GLU A 202 -29.81 -19.03 -22.31
CA GLU A 202 -30.06 -19.77 -21.08
C GLU A 202 -29.33 -19.22 -19.89
N TRP A 203 -28.07 -18.71 -20.06
CA TRP A 203 -27.31 -18.04 -19.03
C TRP A 203 -27.99 -16.76 -18.51
N THR A 204 -28.62 -15.96 -19.38
CA THR A 204 -29.35 -14.76 -18.96
C THR A 204 -30.59 -15.04 -18.13
N GLU A 205 -31.12 -16.25 -18.19
CA GLU A 205 -32.28 -16.74 -17.41
C GLU A 205 -31.87 -17.40 -16.08
N PHE A 206 -30.57 -17.50 -15.79
CA PHE A 206 -30.07 -18.13 -14.57
C PHE A 206 -30.43 -17.36 -13.32
N THR A 207 -31.16 -17.98 -12.39
CA THR A 207 -31.78 -17.32 -11.24
C THR A 207 -30.90 -17.32 -9.99
N GLY A 208 -30.03 -18.31 -9.79
CA GLY A 208 -29.15 -18.43 -8.61
C GLY A 208 -29.76 -19.30 -7.50
N GLN A 209 -28.99 -19.49 -6.42
CA GLN A 209 -29.39 -20.35 -5.29
C GLN A 209 -30.26 -19.62 -4.25
N ASP A 210 -30.03 -18.32 -4.03
CA ASP A 210 -30.73 -17.50 -3.03
C ASP A 210 -31.97 -16.79 -3.63
N GLU A 211 -32.67 -17.46 -4.52
CA GLU A 211 -33.80 -16.87 -5.23
C GLU A 211 -34.84 -16.18 -4.35
N GLY A 212 -35.13 -14.93 -4.72
CA GLY A 212 -36.43 -14.33 -4.40
C GLY A 212 -37.52 -14.93 -5.27
N PRO A 213 -38.81 -14.86 -4.85
CA PRO A 213 -39.95 -15.64 -5.45
C PRO A 213 -40.19 -15.47 -6.94
N ASN A 214 -39.50 -14.58 -7.66
CA ASN A 214 -39.75 -14.28 -9.08
C ASN A 214 -38.47 -14.13 -9.97
N GLY A 215 -37.28 -14.54 -9.53
CA GLY A 215 -36.06 -14.48 -10.36
C GLY A 215 -35.66 -13.09 -10.88
N GLY A 216 -36.15 -11.99 -10.25
CA GLY A 216 -35.97 -10.61 -10.66
C GLY A 216 -34.89 -9.89 -9.88
N PHE A 217 -34.75 -8.60 -10.17
CA PHE A 217 -33.85 -7.71 -9.40
C PHE A 217 -34.28 -7.61 -7.94
N ASN A 218 -33.32 -7.87 -7.04
CA ASN A 218 -33.49 -7.75 -5.60
C ASN A 218 -32.34 -6.90 -5.01
N ILE A 219 -32.69 -5.79 -4.35
CA ILE A 219 -31.71 -4.84 -3.80
C ILE A 219 -30.79 -5.48 -2.75
N LEU A 220 -31.24 -6.50 -2.01
CA LEU A 220 -30.43 -7.17 -1.01
C LEU A 220 -29.37 -8.05 -1.69
N LEU A 221 -29.76 -8.82 -2.69
CA LEU A 221 -28.85 -9.68 -3.48
C LEU A 221 -27.87 -8.83 -4.31
N PHE A 222 -28.35 -7.76 -4.92
CA PHE A 222 -27.52 -6.76 -5.59
C PHE A 222 -26.49 -6.15 -4.64
N GLY A 223 -26.90 -5.75 -3.42
CA GLY A 223 -26.02 -5.18 -2.41
C GLY A 223 -24.95 -6.17 -1.95
N ALA A 224 -25.31 -7.44 -1.71
CA ALA A 224 -24.39 -8.50 -1.34
C ALA A 224 -23.36 -8.79 -2.44
N ALA A 225 -23.78 -8.91 -3.69
CA ALA A 225 -22.89 -9.03 -4.85
C ALA A 225 -21.94 -7.82 -4.95
N SER A 226 -22.47 -6.61 -4.78
CA SER A 226 -21.69 -5.37 -4.84
C SER A 226 -20.63 -5.29 -3.75
N ALA A 227 -20.91 -5.79 -2.55
CA ALA A 227 -19.96 -5.80 -1.43
C ALA A 227 -18.70 -6.59 -1.80
N VAL A 228 -18.83 -7.76 -2.40
CA VAL A 228 -17.68 -8.55 -2.86
C VAL A 228 -16.90 -7.80 -3.95
N LEU A 229 -17.59 -7.23 -4.93
CA LEU A 229 -16.97 -6.52 -6.05
C LEU A 229 -16.22 -5.26 -5.61
N PHE A 230 -16.69 -4.55 -4.59
CA PHE A 230 -16.02 -3.37 -4.07
C PHE A 230 -14.66 -3.65 -3.42
N SER A 231 -14.35 -4.90 -3.07
CA SER A 231 -13.01 -5.27 -2.61
C SER A 231 -11.94 -5.00 -3.68
N LEU A 232 -12.32 -5.08 -4.95
CA LEU A 232 -11.45 -4.82 -6.10
C LEU A 232 -11.05 -3.34 -6.24
N THR A 233 -11.69 -2.43 -5.51
CA THR A 233 -11.38 -0.99 -5.55
C THR A 233 -9.90 -0.70 -5.24
N ALA A 234 -9.27 -1.49 -4.35
CA ALA A 234 -7.88 -1.32 -3.98
C ALA A 234 -6.87 -1.68 -5.09
N GLN A 235 -7.29 -2.37 -6.16
CA GLN A 235 -6.46 -2.70 -7.32
C GLN A 235 -5.89 -1.44 -8.01
N ILE A 236 -6.55 -0.29 -7.88
CA ILE A 236 -6.02 0.96 -8.41
C ILE A 236 -4.63 1.28 -7.84
N GLY A 237 -4.32 0.87 -6.61
CA GLY A 237 -2.99 1.03 -6.01
C GLY A 237 -1.91 0.36 -6.86
N GLU A 238 -2.16 -0.87 -7.29
CA GLU A 238 -1.23 -1.61 -8.15
C GLU A 238 -1.09 -0.97 -9.54
N GLN A 239 -2.19 -0.50 -10.12
CA GLN A 239 -2.14 0.18 -11.41
C GLN A 239 -1.26 1.43 -11.36
N VAL A 240 -1.39 2.27 -10.33
CA VAL A 240 -0.60 3.50 -10.21
C VAL A 240 0.86 3.25 -9.83
N ASP A 241 1.18 2.14 -9.19
CA ASP A 241 2.56 1.74 -8.94
C ASP A 241 3.35 1.50 -10.24
N TYR A 242 2.67 1.16 -11.33
CA TYR A 242 3.23 1.10 -12.68
C TYR A 242 3.07 2.42 -13.42
N LEU A 243 1.93 3.10 -13.33
CA LEU A 243 1.66 4.36 -14.03
C LEU A 243 2.60 5.50 -13.62
N ARG A 244 3.18 5.47 -12.42
CA ARG A 244 4.23 6.44 -12.01
C ARG A 244 5.45 6.45 -12.93
N PHE A 245 5.68 5.38 -13.71
CA PHE A 245 6.76 5.28 -14.69
C PHE A 245 6.39 5.85 -16.07
N LEU A 246 5.17 6.32 -16.29
CA LEU A 246 4.81 7.01 -17.54
C LEU A 246 5.75 8.21 -17.79
N PRO A 247 6.24 8.39 -19.03
CA PRO A 247 7.09 9.52 -19.34
C PRO A 247 6.37 10.84 -19.08
N PRO A 248 7.10 11.94 -18.81
CA PRO A 248 6.48 13.24 -18.64
C PRO A 248 5.60 13.61 -19.84
N LYS A 249 4.41 14.14 -19.55
CA LYS A 249 3.45 14.56 -20.58
C LYS A 249 4.01 15.74 -21.38
N THR A 250 4.05 15.63 -22.70
CA THR A 250 4.52 16.66 -23.63
C THR A 250 3.49 16.84 -24.74
N LYS A 251 3.64 17.93 -25.54
CA LYS A 251 2.77 18.14 -26.71
C LYS A 251 2.87 17.00 -27.73
N LYS A 252 4.05 16.35 -27.85
CA LYS A 252 4.29 15.27 -28.82
C LYS A 252 3.67 13.94 -28.40
N ASN A 253 3.65 13.62 -27.12
CA ASN A 253 3.15 12.34 -26.61
C ASN A 253 1.76 12.41 -25.94
N ASN A 254 1.07 13.56 -26.04
CA ASN A 254 -0.16 13.83 -25.32
C ASN A 254 -1.24 12.75 -25.53
N ILE A 255 -1.50 12.35 -26.77
CA ILE A 255 -2.53 11.33 -27.08
C ILE A 255 -2.12 9.97 -26.54
N GLN A 256 -0.90 9.53 -26.80
CA GLN A 256 -0.38 8.25 -26.32
C GLN A 256 -0.36 8.18 -24.78
N TRP A 257 -0.03 9.31 -24.13
CA TRP A 257 -0.02 9.44 -22.69
C TRP A 257 -1.43 9.25 -22.10
N TRP A 258 -2.45 9.89 -22.70
CA TRP A 258 -3.83 9.75 -22.24
C TRP A 258 -4.40 8.36 -22.52
N ILE A 259 -4.10 7.77 -23.68
CA ILE A 259 -4.51 6.40 -23.99
C ILE A 259 -3.91 5.43 -22.95
N ALA A 260 -2.61 5.52 -22.69
CA ALA A 260 -1.95 4.67 -21.71
C ALA A 260 -2.51 4.86 -20.29
N LEU A 261 -2.75 6.13 -19.89
CA LEU A 261 -3.33 6.43 -18.59
C LEU A 261 -4.73 5.84 -18.44
N LEU A 262 -5.62 6.14 -19.41
CA LEU A 262 -7.03 5.76 -19.32
C LEU A 262 -7.24 4.25 -19.48
N SER A 263 -6.45 3.58 -20.32
CA SER A 263 -6.56 2.13 -20.51
C SER A 263 -6.04 1.33 -19.32
N ALA A 264 -4.88 1.72 -18.78
CA ALA A 264 -4.19 0.96 -17.74
C ALA A 264 -4.47 1.47 -16.32
N GLY A 265 -4.84 2.75 -16.17
CA GLY A 265 -5.33 3.31 -14.90
C GLY A 265 -6.79 2.91 -14.68
N PRO A 266 -7.76 3.81 -14.89
CA PRO A 266 -9.17 3.49 -14.62
C PRO A 266 -9.71 2.38 -15.53
N GLY A 267 -9.17 2.23 -16.75
CA GLY A 267 -9.64 1.24 -17.74
C GLY A 267 -9.37 -0.21 -17.38
N TRP A 268 -8.53 -0.48 -16.38
CA TRP A 268 -8.31 -1.83 -15.90
C TRP A 268 -9.61 -2.52 -15.51
N ILE A 269 -10.56 -1.78 -14.91
CA ILE A 269 -11.82 -2.38 -14.43
C ILE A 269 -12.76 -2.74 -15.58
N ILE A 270 -12.58 -2.17 -16.78
CA ILE A 270 -13.37 -2.58 -17.95
C ILE A 270 -12.98 -4.01 -18.36
N VAL A 271 -11.67 -4.28 -18.46
CA VAL A 271 -11.17 -5.63 -18.72
C VAL A 271 -11.47 -6.55 -17.55
N GLY A 272 -11.26 -6.10 -16.32
CA GLY A 272 -11.61 -6.83 -15.11
C GLY A 272 -13.10 -7.17 -15.01
N GLY A 273 -13.98 -6.21 -15.31
CA GLY A 273 -15.43 -6.41 -15.34
C GLY A 273 -15.85 -7.43 -16.40
N LEU A 274 -15.24 -7.39 -17.59
CA LEU A 274 -15.47 -8.42 -18.60
C LEU A 274 -15.07 -9.81 -18.10
N LYS A 275 -13.95 -9.95 -17.39
CA LYS A 275 -13.52 -11.22 -16.80
C LYS A 275 -14.50 -11.70 -15.71
N ILE A 276 -15.03 -10.79 -14.90
CA ILE A 276 -16.07 -11.14 -13.91
C ILE A 276 -17.34 -11.65 -14.61
N VAL A 277 -17.75 -11.01 -15.71
CA VAL A 277 -18.87 -11.47 -16.55
C VAL A 277 -18.56 -12.83 -17.18
N VAL A 278 -17.33 -13.06 -17.62
CA VAL A 278 -16.85 -14.36 -18.09
C VAL A 278 -16.97 -15.42 -16.99
N GLY A 279 -16.58 -15.11 -15.75
CA GLY A 279 -16.76 -16.01 -14.61
C GLY A 279 -18.23 -16.38 -14.35
N SER A 280 -19.13 -15.40 -14.50
CA SER A 280 -20.58 -15.62 -14.44
C SER A 280 -21.07 -16.61 -15.51
N PHE A 281 -20.54 -16.53 -16.72
CA PHE A 281 -20.86 -17.48 -17.80
C PHE A 281 -20.20 -18.86 -17.57
N LEU A 282 -18.97 -18.88 -17.08
CA LEU A 282 -18.24 -20.13 -16.83
C LEU A 282 -18.89 -20.99 -15.74
N VAL A 283 -19.44 -20.40 -14.68
CA VAL A 283 -20.16 -21.18 -13.66
C VAL A 283 -21.43 -21.79 -14.20
N PHE A 284 -22.13 -21.09 -15.09
CA PHE A 284 -23.28 -21.64 -15.81
C PHE A 284 -22.87 -22.86 -16.67
N LEU A 285 -21.75 -22.80 -17.39
CA LEU A 285 -21.23 -23.94 -18.15
C LEU A 285 -20.83 -25.10 -17.24
N ALA A 286 -20.20 -24.81 -16.10
CA ALA A 286 -19.80 -25.82 -15.14
C ALA A 286 -20.99 -26.54 -14.51
N LEU A 287 -22.10 -25.83 -14.27
CA LEU A 287 -23.39 -26.42 -13.85
C LEU A 287 -23.95 -27.35 -14.90
N LYS A 288 -23.96 -26.93 -16.17
CA LYS A 288 -24.40 -27.79 -17.29
C LYS A 288 -23.56 -29.06 -17.43
N ALA A 289 -22.26 -28.97 -17.16
CA ALA A 289 -21.31 -30.08 -17.16
C ALA A 289 -21.38 -30.94 -15.88
N SER A 290 -22.29 -30.65 -14.95
CA SER A 290 -22.46 -31.34 -13.67
C SER A 290 -21.20 -31.38 -12.81
N VAL A 291 -20.41 -30.30 -12.80
CA VAL A 291 -19.29 -30.14 -11.88
C VAL A 291 -19.83 -30.06 -10.43
N PRO A 292 -19.21 -30.75 -9.45
CA PRO A 292 -19.65 -30.69 -8.06
C PRO A 292 -19.68 -29.26 -7.53
N LEU A 293 -20.72 -28.91 -6.76
CA LEU A 293 -20.93 -27.55 -6.24
C LEU A 293 -19.75 -27.02 -5.39
N GLU A 294 -19.01 -27.90 -4.72
CA GLU A 294 -17.84 -27.54 -3.89
C GLU A 294 -16.64 -27.03 -4.73
N MET A 295 -16.62 -27.33 -6.04
CA MET A 295 -15.52 -27.03 -6.96
C MET A 295 -15.97 -26.14 -8.13
N ILE A 296 -17.23 -25.73 -8.16
CA ILE A 296 -17.87 -25.15 -9.34
C ILE A 296 -17.39 -23.73 -9.65
N ASP A 297 -16.97 -22.97 -8.65
CA ASP A 297 -16.45 -21.62 -8.76
C ASP A 297 -14.91 -21.56 -8.82
N ASP A 298 -14.25 -22.74 -8.84
CA ASP A 298 -12.79 -22.80 -9.08
C ASP A 298 -12.49 -22.65 -10.58
N PRO A 299 -11.64 -21.68 -10.95
CA PRO A 299 -11.25 -21.43 -12.33
C PRO A 299 -10.65 -22.62 -13.04
N SER A 300 -9.96 -23.53 -12.33
CA SER A 300 -9.33 -24.71 -12.93
C SER A 300 -10.38 -25.64 -13.54
N HIS A 301 -11.45 -25.90 -12.80
CA HIS A 301 -12.56 -26.73 -13.28
C HIS A 301 -13.40 -26.01 -14.35
N MET A 302 -13.68 -24.73 -14.14
CA MET A 302 -14.45 -23.93 -15.09
C MET A 302 -13.77 -23.84 -16.46
N TYR A 303 -12.48 -23.53 -16.52
CA TYR A 303 -11.74 -23.47 -17.78
C TYR A 303 -11.49 -24.85 -18.39
N GLN A 304 -11.35 -25.91 -17.58
CA GLN A 304 -11.27 -27.26 -18.08
C GLN A 304 -12.56 -27.62 -18.90
N VAL A 305 -13.74 -27.28 -18.37
CA VAL A 305 -15.01 -27.44 -19.09
C VAL A 305 -15.03 -26.59 -20.35
N ALA A 306 -14.64 -25.33 -20.28
CA ALA A 306 -14.66 -24.43 -21.44
C ALA A 306 -13.73 -24.89 -22.56
N PHE A 307 -12.55 -25.43 -22.26
CA PHE A 307 -11.61 -25.93 -23.27
C PHE A 307 -12.03 -27.27 -23.89
N GLN A 308 -12.98 -28.03 -23.30
CA GLN A 308 -13.56 -29.22 -23.93
C GLN A 308 -14.35 -28.87 -25.21
N TYR A 309 -14.86 -27.66 -25.33
CA TYR A 309 -15.51 -27.18 -26.56
C TYR A 309 -14.50 -26.82 -27.67
N VAL A 310 -13.21 -26.67 -27.34
CA VAL A 310 -12.15 -26.37 -28.31
C VAL A 310 -11.40 -27.61 -28.76
N PHE A 311 -11.10 -28.52 -27.83
CA PHE A 311 -10.25 -29.69 -28.07
C PHE A 311 -10.98 -31.00 -27.77
N SER A 312 -10.96 -31.93 -28.73
CA SER A 312 -11.54 -33.27 -28.56
C SER A 312 -10.63 -34.22 -27.74
N SER A 313 -9.32 -33.90 -27.64
CA SER A 313 -8.37 -34.74 -26.89
C SER A 313 -8.34 -34.34 -25.43
N PRO A 314 -8.61 -35.24 -24.46
CA PRO A 314 -8.53 -34.94 -23.03
C PRO A 314 -7.14 -34.45 -22.59
N ILE A 315 -6.08 -34.98 -23.19
CA ILE A 315 -4.69 -34.56 -22.89
C ILE A 315 -4.48 -33.13 -23.34
N ALA A 316 -4.99 -32.74 -24.53
CA ALA A 316 -4.88 -31.34 -24.99
C ALA A 316 -5.64 -30.39 -24.09
N VAL A 317 -6.84 -30.74 -23.63
CA VAL A 317 -7.64 -29.98 -22.68
C VAL A 317 -6.85 -29.74 -21.40
N ILE A 318 -6.28 -30.79 -20.80
CA ILE A 318 -5.49 -30.70 -19.56
C ILE A 318 -4.28 -29.78 -19.77
N LEU A 319 -3.47 -30.02 -20.80
CA LEU A 319 -2.23 -29.25 -21.02
C LEU A 319 -2.51 -27.76 -21.30
N VAL A 320 -3.54 -27.46 -22.11
CA VAL A 320 -3.87 -26.07 -22.44
C VAL A 320 -4.46 -25.35 -21.22
N THR A 321 -5.36 -25.99 -20.48
CA THR A 321 -5.94 -25.42 -19.25
C THR A 321 -4.85 -25.15 -18.20
N ALA A 322 -3.98 -26.13 -17.94
CA ALA A 322 -2.87 -25.97 -17.00
C ALA A 322 -1.93 -24.82 -17.43
N THR A 323 -1.57 -24.76 -18.71
CA THR A 323 -0.72 -23.70 -19.25
C THR A 323 -1.35 -22.33 -19.07
N PHE A 324 -2.65 -22.20 -19.38
CA PHE A 324 -3.40 -20.95 -19.22
C PHE A 324 -3.44 -20.49 -17.77
N ILE A 325 -3.76 -21.38 -16.83
CA ILE A 325 -3.85 -21.05 -15.41
C ILE A 325 -2.47 -20.68 -14.86
N ILE A 326 -1.44 -21.49 -15.12
CA ILE A 326 -0.09 -21.22 -14.62
C ILE A 326 0.42 -19.86 -15.13
N ILE A 327 0.25 -19.54 -16.42
CA ILE A 327 0.64 -18.25 -16.98
C ILE A 327 -0.16 -17.14 -16.29
N SER A 328 -1.47 -17.27 -16.14
CA SER A 328 -2.34 -16.29 -15.51
C SER A 328 -1.89 -15.99 -14.09
N GLN A 329 -1.64 -17.03 -13.29
CA GLN A 329 -1.27 -16.91 -11.89
C GLN A 329 0.15 -16.38 -11.67
N LEU A 330 1.10 -16.75 -12.50
CA LEU A 330 2.43 -16.17 -12.47
C LEU A 330 2.40 -14.67 -12.79
N LYS A 331 1.58 -14.26 -13.77
CA LYS A 331 1.47 -12.85 -14.19
C LYS A 331 0.97 -11.96 -13.07
N ILE A 332 -0.10 -12.34 -12.38
CA ILE A 332 -0.67 -11.54 -11.28
C ILE A 332 0.18 -11.64 -10.01
N ASN A 333 0.63 -12.82 -9.60
CA ASN A 333 1.33 -12.95 -8.34
C ASN A 333 2.70 -12.26 -8.32
N VAL A 334 3.36 -12.13 -9.47
CA VAL A 334 4.56 -11.29 -9.59
C VAL A 334 4.24 -9.82 -9.29
N THR A 335 3.09 -9.32 -9.73
CA THR A 335 2.66 -7.94 -9.49
C THR A 335 2.16 -7.74 -8.07
N ASN A 336 1.37 -8.65 -7.50
CA ASN A 336 0.95 -8.63 -6.10
C ASN A 336 2.15 -8.64 -5.15
N ALA A 337 3.15 -9.49 -5.41
CA ALA A 337 4.36 -9.56 -4.60
C ALA A 337 5.20 -8.28 -4.69
N TYR A 338 5.32 -7.70 -5.90
CA TYR A 338 6.02 -6.43 -6.11
C TYR A 338 5.31 -5.29 -5.38
N ALA A 339 4.00 -5.13 -5.58
CA ALA A 339 3.18 -4.11 -4.96
C ALA A 339 3.17 -4.22 -3.43
N GLY A 340 2.98 -5.43 -2.90
CA GLY A 340 3.05 -5.69 -1.46
C GLY A 340 4.40 -5.33 -0.85
N SER A 341 5.50 -5.61 -1.56
CA SER A 341 6.84 -5.23 -1.08
C SER A 341 7.03 -3.71 -0.99
N ILE A 342 6.39 -2.92 -1.85
CA ILE A 342 6.40 -1.45 -1.80
C ILE A 342 5.55 -0.97 -0.62
N ALA A 343 4.33 -1.49 -0.47
CA ALA A 343 3.41 -1.11 0.60
C ALA A 343 4.01 -1.39 1.99
N TRP A 344 4.60 -2.57 2.21
CA TRP A 344 5.29 -2.91 3.46
C TRP A 344 6.53 -2.04 3.69
N SER A 345 7.30 -1.74 2.65
CA SER A 345 8.44 -0.80 2.76
C SER A 345 7.96 0.57 3.26
N ASN A 346 6.88 1.08 2.71
CA ASN A 346 6.29 2.36 3.10
C ASN A 346 5.73 2.32 4.52
N PHE A 347 5.05 1.25 4.90
CA PHE A 347 4.49 1.07 6.23
C PHE A 347 5.59 1.07 7.31
N PHE A 348 6.52 0.13 7.23
CA PHE A 348 7.53 -0.05 8.26
C PHE A 348 8.55 1.09 8.32
N SER A 349 8.94 1.67 7.19
CA SER A 349 9.92 2.77 7.18
C SER A 349 9.45 4.00 7.96
N ARG A 350 8.16 4.28 7.94
CA ARG A 350 7.56 5.40 8.69
C ARG A 350 7.51 5.14 10.19
N LEU A 351 7.27 3.90 10.60
CA LEU A 351 7.18 3.51 12.00
C LEU A 351 8.55 3.28 12.64
N THR A 352 9.50 2.70 11.87
CA THR A 352 10.80 2.25 12.41
C THR A 352 11.99 3.09 11.96
N HIS A 353 11.79 4.03 11.03
CA HIS A 353 12.86 4.79 10.37
C HIS A 353 13.95 3.90 9.77
N SER A 354 13.62 2.65 9.44
CA SER A 354 14.52 1.65 8.86
C SER A 354 14.01 1.15 7.51
N HIS A 355 14.92 0.90 6.59
CA HIS A 355 14.61 0.35 5.28
C HIS A 355 15.63 -0.73 4.92
N PRO A 356 15.35 -2.00 5.23
CA PRO A 356 16.23 -3.12 4.90
C PRO A 356 16.30 -3.40 3.39
N GLY A 357 15.38 -2.81 2.62
CA GLY A 357 15.23 -3.01 1.19
C GLY A 357 13.94 -3.74 0.83
N ARG A 358 13.43 -3.46 -0.37
CA ARG A 358 12.17 -4.03 -0.88
C ARG A 358 12.16 -5.57 -0.88
N ALA A 359 13.31 -6.21 -1.16
CA ALA A 359 13.41 -7.66 -1.19
C ALA A 359 13.10 -8.34 0.16
N ALA A 360 13.42 -7.70 1.29
CA ALA A 360 13.06 -8.22 2.61
C ALA A 360 11.53 -8.19 2.83
N TRP A 361 10.89 -7.12 2.40
CA TRP A 361 9.45 -6.98 2.51
C TRP A 361 8.69 -7.83 1.50
N LEU A 362 9.29 -8.15 0.35
CA LEU A 362 8.77 -9.14 -0.58
C LEU A 362 8.66 -10.52 0.09
N LEU A 363 9.71 -10.97 0.75
CA LEU A 363 9.69 -12.24 1.48
C LEU A 363 8.63 -12.22 2.60
N PHE A 364 8.54 -11.13 3.34
CA PHE A 364 7.52 -10.96 4.39
C PHE A 364 6.09 -11.06 3.83
N ASN A 365 5.81 -10.41 2.70
CA ASN A 365 4.51 -10.49 2.03
C ASN A 365 4.15 -11.91 1.61
N VAL A 366 5.11 -12.64 1.03
CA VAL A 366 4.92 -14.04 0.59
C VAL A 366 4.68 -14.97 1.77
N ILE A 367 5.37 -14.76 2.90
CA ILE A 367 5.15 -15.57 4.12
C ILE A 367 3.74 -15.35 4.66
N ILE A 368 3.26 -14.11 4.76
CA ILE A 368 1.88 -13.83 5.21
C ILE A 368 0.88 -14.50 4.28
N ALA A 369 1.06 -14.35 2.97
CA ALA A 369 0.17 -14.97 1.98
C ALA A 369 0.16 -16.50 2.10
N TYR A 370 1.33 -17.14 2.26
CA TYR A 370 1.43 -18.57 2.49
C TYR A 370 0.66 -19.02 3.74
N LEU A 371 0.78 -18.29 4.85
CA LEU A 371 0.00 -18.57 6.06
C LEU A 371 -1.51 -18.45 5.81
N LEU A 372 -1.95 -17.45 5.06
CA LEU A 372 -3.37 -17.28 4.71
C LEU A 372 -3.89 -18.43 3.84
N ILE A 373 -3.08 -18.90 2.87
CA ILE A 373 -3.47 -20.06 2.04
C ILE A 373 -3.70 -21.28 2.94
N THR A 374 -2.79 -21.56 3.87
CA THR A 374 -2.92 -22.71 4.79
C THR A 374 -4.10 -22.57 5.75
N LEU A 375 -4.53 -21.34 6.06
CA LEU A 375 -5.74 -21.04 6.81
C LEU A 375 -7.03 -21.13 5.96
N GLY A 376 -6.93 -21.42 4.66
CA GLY A 376 -8.07 -21.61 3.78
C GLY A 376 -8.76 -20.30 3.39
N VAL A 377 -8.01 -19.24 3.07
CA VAL A 377 -8.55 -17.95 2.62
C VAL A 377 -9.41 -18.07 1.38
N TYR A 378 -9.09 -19.03 0.48
CA TYR A 378 -9.84 -19.23 -0.76
C TYR A 378 -11.28 -19.72 -0.49
N GLN A 379 -11.48 -20.61 0.50
CA GLN A 379 -12.81 -21.09 0.86
C GLN A 379 -13.69 -20.04 1.55
N ALA A 380 -13.11 -18.96 2.07
CA ALA A 380 -13.82 -17.85 2.70
C ALA A 380 -13.72 -16.55 1.86
N LEU A 381 -13.60 -16.71 0.53
CA LEU A 381 -13.36 -15.61 -0.40
C LEU A 381 -14.43 -14.52 -0.31
N VAL A 382 -15.71 -14.90 -0.40
CA VAL A 382 -16.83 -13.95 -0.45
C VAL A 382 -16.93 -13.15 0.85
N GLU A 383 -16.80 -13.82 2.02
CA GLU A 383 -16.91 -13.21 3.33
C GLU A 383 -15.74 -12.24 3.61
N ILE A 384 -14.51 -12.69 3.28
CA ILE A 384 -13.31 -11.86 3.49
C ILE A 384 -13.35 -10.63 2.59
N LEU A 385 -13.67 -10.81 1.31
CA LEU A 385 -13.73 -9.71 0.36
C LEU A 385 -14.89 -8.75 0.68
N GLY A 386 -16.05 -9.26 1.11
CA GLY A 386 -17.17 -8.44 1.53
C GLY A 386 -16.83 -7.52 2.71
N LEU A 387 -16.16 -8.02 3.73
CA LEU A 387 -15.71 -7.20 4.87
C LEU A 387 -14.58 -6.23 4.49
N TYR A 388 -13.62 -6.70 3.70
CA TYR A 388 -12.50 -5.88 3.23
C TYR A 388 -12.97 -4.70 2.38
N SER A 389 -14.06 -4.86 1.63
CA SER A 389 -14.61 -3.84 0.74
C SER A 389 -14.90 -2.51 1.45
N ILE A 390 -15.47 -2.55 2.67
CA ILE A 390 -15.80 -1.37 3.47
C ILE A 390 -14.57 -0.47 3.69
N ILE A 391 -13.44 -1.11 4.01
CA ILE A 391 -12.19 -0.41 4.28
C ILE A 391 -11.57 0.13 2.98
N ALA A 392 -11.61 -0.67 1.92
CA ALA A 392 -11.04 -0.32 0.62
C ALA A 392 -11.77 0.88 -0.02
N VAL A 393 -13.12 0.87 -0.02
CA VAL A 393 -13.89 1.97 -0.60
C VAL A 393 -13.84 3.25 0.24
N ALA A 394 -13.74 3.14 1.57
CA ALA A 394 -13.56 4.30 2.43
C ALA A 394 -12.23 5.01 2.12
N TRP A 395 -11.15 4.26 1.97
CA TRP A 395 -9.85 4.82 1.58
C TRP A 395 -9.89 5.49 0.21
N VAL A 396 -10.33 4.77 -0.82
CA VAL A 396 -10.36 5.29 -2.21
C VAL A 396 -11.35 6.44 -2.34
N GLY A 397 -12.50 6.39 -1.64
CA GLY A 397 -13.48 7.46 -1.61
C GLY A 397 -12.92 8.76 -1.03
N ALA A 398 -12.24 8.70 0.12
CA ALA A 398 -11.59 9.86 0.72
C ALA A 398 -10.48 10.43 -0.18
N LEU A 399 -9.66 9.57 -0.78
CA LEU A 399 -8.59 9.95 -1.70
C LEU A 399 -9.13 10.62 -2.97
N ALA A 400 -10.15 10.03 -3.59
CA ALA A 400 -10.79 10.57 -4.77
C ALA A 400 -11.45 11.93 -4.50
N ALA A 401 -12.13 12.09 -3.35
CA ALA A 401 -12.75 13.35 -2.95
C ALA A 401 -11.73 14.48 -2.78
N ASP A 402 -10.57 14.19 -2.18
CA ASP A 402 -9.51 15.19 -2.07
C ASP A 402 -9.01 15.66 -3.44
N LEU A 403 -8.80 14.71 -4.36
CA LEU A 403 -8.26 14.99 -5.69
C LEU A 403 -9.28 15.68 -6.62
N ILE A 404 -10.58 15.38 -6.48
CA ILE A 404 -11.66 15.91 -7.35
C ILE A 404 -12.23 17.22 -6.80
N ILE A 405 -12.34 17.36 -5.48
CA ILE A 405 -13.05 18.47 -4.84
C ILE A 405 -12.06 19.43 -4.18
N ASN A 406 -11.25 18.97 -3.21
CA ASN A 406 -10.43 19.85 -2.39
C ASN A 406 -9.34 20.55 -3.21
N LYS A 407 -8.67 19.83 -4.14
CA LYS A 407 -7.62 20.41 -4.98
C LYS A 407 -8.15 21.47 -5.96
N PRO A 408 -9.19 21.23 -6.76
CA PRO A 408 -9.75 22.26 -7.64
C PRO A 408 -10.32 23.47 -6.89
N LEU A 409 -10.84 23.28 -5.69
CA LEU A 409 -11.34 24.38 -4.84
C LEU A 409 -10.21 25.16 -4.14
N GLY A 410 -8.94 24.74 -4.28
CA GLY A 410 -7.80 25.40 -3.65
C GLY A 410 -7.71 25.20 -2.14
N ILE A 411 -8.48 24.29 -1.55
CA ILE A 411 -8.42 23.94 -0.11
C ILE A 411 -7.19 23.07 0.17
N SER A 412 -6.86 22.19 -0.77
CA SER A 412 -5.66 21.35 -0.78
C SER A 412 -4.60 21.93 -1.76
N PRO A 413 -3.29 21.81 -1.49
CA PRO A 413 -2.25 22.29 -2.39
C PRO A 413 -2.39 21.74 -3.81
N SER A 414 -2.10 22.56 -4.83
CA SER A 414 -2.24 22.17 -6.24
C SER A 414 -1.28 21.05 -6.69
N HIS A 415 -0.17 20.87 -5.97
CA HIS A 415 0.81 19.79 -6.15
C HIS A 415 0.57 18.68 -5.11
N ILE A 416 1.19 17.53 -5.34
CA ILE A 416 1.23 16.43 -4.36
C ILE A 416 2.48 16.60 -3.52
N GLU A 417 2.33 17.03 -2.26
CA GLU A 417 3.44 17.05 -1.33
C GLU A 417 3.59 15.66 -0.69
N PHE A 418 4.77 15.06 -0.81
CA PHE A 418 5.07 13.73 -0.27
C PHE A 418 6.25 13.74 0.73
N ARG A 419 6.99 14.85 0.81
CA ARG A 419 8.20 14.97 1.65
C ARG A 419 7.82 15.16 3.11
N ARG A 420 8.36 14.31 3.99
CA ARG A 420 8.12 14.35 5.44
C ARG A 420 8.30 15.75 6.06
N ALA A 421 9.30 16.48 5.59
CA ALA A 421 9.67 17.78 6.14
C ALA A 421 8.54 18.84 6.07
N TYR A 422 7.61 18.70 5.13
CA TYR A 422 6.55 19.69 4.90
C TYR A 422 5.16 19.22 5.29
N LEU A 423 4.99 17.94 5.64
CA LEU A 423 3.71 17.35 5.97
C LEU A 423 3.44 17.33 7.47
N TYR A 424 2.18 17.54 7.86
CA TYR A 424 1.68 17.07 9.15
C TYR A 424 1.80 15.55 9.25
N ASP A 425 2.01 15.05 10.46
CA ASP A 425 2.05 13.59 10.65
C ASP A 425 0.67 12.96 10.43
N ILE A 426 -0.38 13.56 10.95
CA ILE A 426 -1.76 13.14 10.73
C ILE A 426 -2.54 14.28 10.07
N ASN A 427 -3.17 14.01 8.95
CA ASN A 427 -4.14 14.92 8.37
C ASN A 427 -5.56 14.36 8.61
N PRO A 428 -6.40 15.08 9.34
CA PRO A 428 -7.74 14.60 9.68
C PRO A 428 -8.68 14.50 8.48
N VAL A 429 -8.36 15.11 7.34
CA VAL A 429 -9.17 15.04 6.12
C VAL A 429 -9.29 13.60 5.64
N GLY A 430 -8.19 12.91 5.40
CA GLY A 430 -8.20 11.52 4.97
C GLY A 430 -8.47 10.54 6.12
N VAL A 431 -7.68 10.67 7.21
CA VAL A 431 -7.77 9.73 8.35
C VAL A 431 -9.15 9.81 9.01
N GLY A 432 -9.67 11.02 9.25
CA GLY A 432 -10.98 11.22 9.86
C GLY A 432 -12.12 10.73 8.96
N SER A 433 -12.04 11.01 7.66
CA SER A 433 -13.05 10.56 6.70
C SER A 433 -13.14 9.04 6.62
N VAL A 434 -12.00 8.36 6.56
CA VAL A 434 -11.95 6.89 6.56
C VAL A 434 -12.52 6.34 7.87
N ALA A 435 -12.13 6.90 9.01
CA ALA A 435 -12.64 6.45 10.31
C ALA A 435 -14.17 6.60 10.43
N ILE A 436 -14.71 7.78 10.05
CA ILE A 436 -16.17 8.04 10.09
C ILE A 436 -16.89 7.08 9.14
N ALA A 437 -16.36 6.86 7.93
CA ALA A 437 -16.95 5.99 6.94
C ALA A 437 -16.98 4.52 7.40
N ILE A 438 -15.88 4.02 7.96
CA ILE A 438 -15.81 2.65 8.49
C ILE A 438 -16.80 2.49 9.66
N ILE A 439 -16.86 3.42 10.60
CA ILE A 439 -17.78 3.35 11.74
C ILE A 439 -19.23 3.32 11.24
N ALA A 440 -19.61 4.23 10.34
CA ALA A 440 -20.95 4.28 9.78
C ALA A 440 -21.32 2.99 9.04
N ALA A 441 -20.38 2.45 8.24
CA ALA A 441 -20.62 1.23 7.48
C ALA A 441 -20.68 -0.02 8.38
N VAL A 442 -19.86 -0.12 9.41
CA VAL A 442 -19.90 -1.24 10.39
C VAL A 442 -21.22 -1.21 11.17
N ILE A 443 -21.69 -0.04 11.61
CA ILE A 443 -23.01 0.09 12.23
C ILE A 443 -24.12 -0.31 11.26
N SER A 444 -24.00 0.05 9.99
CA SER A 444 -24.96 -0.35 8.95
C SER A 444 -24.91 -1.87 8.71
N TYR A 445 -23.72 -2.44 8.61
CA TYR A 445 -23.49 -3.86 8.41
C TYR A 445 -24.02 -4.72 9.57
N SER A 446 -24.05 -4.20 10.80
CA SER A 446 -24.66 -4.87 11.95
C SER A 446 -26.21 -4.93 11.90
N GLY A 447 -26.83 -4.34 10.87
CA GLY A 447 -28.28 -4.33 10.68
C GLY A 447 -29.02 -3.22 11.45
N PHE A 448 -28.30 -2.30 12.10
CA PHE A 448 -28.93 -1.23 12.90
C PHE A 448 -29.86 -0.33 12.06
N PHE A 449 -29.54 -0.12 10.78
CA PHE A 449 -30.35 0.66 9.84
C PHE A 449 -31.24 -0.19 8.93
N GLY A 450 -31.47 -1.47 9.27
CA GLY A 450 -32.28 -2.41 8.51
C GLY A 450 -31.50 -3.16 7.42
N GLU A 451 -32.13 -4.20 6.83
CA GLU A 451 -31.46 -5.15 5.92
C GLU A 451 -30.98 -4.49 4.62
N VAL A 452 -31.70 -3.52 4.08
CA VAL A 452 -31.29 -2.80 2.85
C VAL A 452 -30.00 -2.03 3.08
N MET A 453 -29.90 -1.28 4.19
CA MET A 453 -28.68 -0.52 4.51
C MET A 453 -27.52 -1.44 4.89
N LYS A 454 -27.80 -2.58 5.48
CA LYS A 454 -26.80 -3.64 5.73
C LYS A 454 -26.21 -4.15 4.40
N ALA A 455 -27.05 -4.49 3.44
CA ALA A 455 -26.61 -4.94 2.12
C ALA A 455 -25.84 -3.84 1.34
N LEU A 456 -26.19 -2.57 1.54
CA LEU A 456 -25.57 -1.41 0.89
C LEU A 456 -24.44 -0.77 1.71
N SER A 457 -23.90 -1.44 2.74
CA SER A 457 -22.90 -0.87 3.66
C SER A 457 -21.63 -0.37 2.96
N SER A 458 -21.17 -1.03 1.90
CA SER A 458 -20.01 -0.59 1.11
C SER A 458 -20.30 0.68 0.30
N TYR A 459 -21.52 0.83 -0.24
CA TYR A 459 -21.95 2.09 -0.87
C TYR A 459 -22.01 3.23 0.15
N LEU A 460 -22.50 2.95 1.35
CA LEU A 460 -22.53 3.93 2.46
C LEU A 460 -21.11 4.34 2.84
N ALA A 461 -20.18 3.40 2.96
CA ALA A 461 -18.78 3.69 3.25
C ALA A 461 -18.15 4.62 2.20
N LEU A 462 -18.35 4.31 0.91
CA LEU A 462 -17.87 5.15 -0.19
C LEU A 462 -18.45 6.56 -0.13
N GLY A 463 -19.78 6.67 0.00
CA GLY A 463 -20.48 7.96 0.05
C GLY A 463 -20.09 8.80 1.25
N VAL A 464 -20.02 8.21 2.44
CA VAL A 464 -19.62 8.90 3.68
C VAL A 464 -18.17 9.37 3.58
N ALA A 465 -17.23 8.54 3.10
CA ALA A 465 -15.84 8.94 2.92
C ALA A 465 -15.70 10.08 1.93
N PHE A 466 -16.39 9.98 0.80
CA PHE A 466 -16.36 10.98 -0.28
C PHE A 466 -16.93 12.35 0.16
N CYS A 467 -17.99 12.35 0.96
CA CYS A 467 -18.61 13.59 1.46
C CYS A 467 -17.87 14.17 2.67
N SER A 468 -17.41 13.33 3.60
CA SER A 468 -16.75 13.81 4.83
C SER A 468 -15.38 14.42 4.59
N ALA A 469 -14.63 13.97 3.57
CA ALA A 469 -13.32 14.52 3.26
C ALA A 469 -13.35 16.00 2.89
N PRO A 470 -14.20 16.49 1.98
CA PRO A 470 -14.34 17.93 1.72
C PRO A 470 -14.88 18.71 2.92
N LEU A 471 -15.82 18.13 3.68
CA LEU A 471 -16.38 18.80 4.85
C LEU A 471 -15.31 19.05 5.93
N ILE A 472 -14.45 18.06 6.20
CA ILE A 472 -13.35 18.20 7.16
C ILE A 472 -12.29 19.18 6.62
N ALA A 473 -11.98 19.11 5.32
CA ALA A 473 -11.02 20.02 4.69
C ALA A 473 -11.51 21.49 4.79
N PHE A 474 -12.79 21.73 4.53
CA PHE A 474 -13.41 23.04 4.66
C PHE A 474 -13.42 23.52 6.12
N ALA A 475 -13.86 22.68 7.07
CA ALA A 475 -13.90 22.99 8.50
C ALA A 475 -12.52 23.33 9.07
N THR A 476 -11.47 22.66 8.59
CA THR A 476 -10.08 22.90 8.98
C THR A 476 -9.37 23.97 8.15
N LYS A 477 -10.05 24.55 7.16
CA LYS A 477 -9.50 25.55 6.22
C LYS A 477 -8.19 25.07 5.55
N GLY A 478 -8.03 23.78 5.31
CA GLY A 478 -6.86 23.20 4.69
C GLY A 478 -5.57 23.24 5.54
N LYS A 479 -5.65 23.57 6.84
CA LYS A 479 -4.49 23.75 7.73
C LYS A 479 -3.54 22.54 7.75
N TYR A 480 -4.07 21.31 7.69
CA TYR A 480 -3.32 20.10 7.94
C TYR A 480 -2.61 19.51 6.71
N TYR A 481 -2.66 20.18 5.56
CA TYR A 481 -1.95 19.72 4.35
C TYR A 481 -0.45 20.04 4.41
N LEU A 482 -0.09 21.24 4.88
CA LEU A 482 1.29 21.69 4.93
C LEU A 482 1.64 22.18 6.35
N ALA A 483 2.68 21.58 6.94
CA ALA A 483 3.18 21.93 8.28
C ALA A 483 4.08 23.15 8.27
N ARG A 484 4.75 23.42 7.15
CA ARG A 484 5.60 24.61 6.93
C ARG A 484 5.78 24.87 5.44
N GLU A 485 6.11 26.11 5.10
CA GLU A 485 6.52 26.49 3.76
C GLU A 485 7.97 26.08 3.47
N PRO A 486 8.34 25.89 2.19
CA PRO A 486 9.71 25.59 1.79
C PRO A 486 10.66 26.74 2.19
N ASP A 487 11.65 26.45 3.05
CA ASP A 487 12.59 27.44 3.59
C ASP A 487 13.76 27.76 2.63
N ILE A 488 13.94 26.96 1.58
CA ILE A 488 15.04 27.10 0.62
C ILE A 488 14.46 27.44 -0.74
N ASP A 489 14.90 28.56 -1.30
CA ASP A 489 14.61 28.90 -2.69
C ASP A 489 15.46 28.01 -3.62
N PHE A 490 14.80 27.19 -4.37
CA PHE A 490 15.40 26.32 -5.39
C PHE A 490 15.19 26.86 -6.81
N SER A 491 14.77 28.12 -6.97
CA SER A 491 14.49 28.69 -8.28
C SER A 491 15.73 28.65 -9.18
N GLY A 492 15.55 28.20 -10.41
CA GLY A 492 16.62 28.11 -11.42
C GLY A 492 17.57 26.91 -11.30
N VAL A 493 17.38 26.01 -10.34
CA VAL A 493 18.21 24.79 -10.18
C VAL A 493 17.38 23.55 -10.42
N THR A 494 17.84 22.65 -11.30
CA THR A 494 17.13 21.41 -11.60
C THR A 494 17.50 20.24 -10.69
N GLU A 495 18.71 20.24 -10.14
CA GLU A 495 19.25 19.18 -9.29
C GLU A 495 20.08 19.72 -8.14
N LYS A 496 20.06 19.05 -6.99
CA LYS A 496 20.86 19.42 -5.82
C LYS A 496 21.45 18.19 -5.13
N GLN A 497 22.61 18.36 -4.50
CA GLN A 497 23.26 17.30 -3.74
C GLN A 497 22.69 17.24 -2.31
N CYS A 498 22.32 16.04 -1.85
CA CYS A 498 21.87 15.80 -0.49
C CYS A 498 22.99 15.97 0.52
N CYS A 499 22.78 16.74 1.58
CA CYS A 499 23.78 16.98 2.64
C CYS A 499 24.14 15.69 3.41
N MET A 500 23.25 14.69 3.46
CA MET A 500 23.44 13.41 4.18
C MET A 500 24.11 12.34 3.32
N CYS A 501 23.47 11.89 2.23
CA CYS A 501 23.98 10.79 1.42
C CYS A 501 24.96 11.21 0.32
N LYS A 502 25.12 12.52 0.08
CA LYS A 502 26.00 13.11 -0.96
C LYS A 502 25.66 12.72 -2.39
N LYS A 503 24.46 12.18 -2.65
CA LYS A 503 23.95 11.90 -4.00
C LYS A 503 23.14 13.10 -4.51
N THR A 504 23.08 13.26 -5.82
CA THR A 504 22.35 14.35 -6.49
C THR A 504 20.95 13.89 -6.88
N TYR A 505 19.94 14.71 -6.62
CA TYR A 505 18.53 14.44 -6.89
C TYR A 505 17.85 15.65 -7.54
N GLU A 506 16.73 15.40 -8.23
CA GLU A 506 15.85 16.45 -8.73
C GLU A 506 15.27 17.27 -7.55
N ILE A 507 15.01 18.56 -7.81
CA ILE A 507 14.55 19.49 -6.77
C ILE A 507 13.24 19.06 -6.13
N GLU A 508 12.35 18.43 -6.90
CA GLU A 508 11.07 17.91 -6.41
C GLU A 508 11.25 16.87 -5.28
N ASP A 509 12.39 16.18 -5.25
CA ASP A 509 12.75 15.20 -4.21
C ASP A 509 13.51 15.81 -3.02
N MET A 510 13.79 17.11 -3.02
CA MET A 510 14.63 17.77 -2.04
C MET A 510 13.83 18.63 -1.06
N ALA A 511 14.26 18.67 0.19
CA ALA A 511 13.72 19.53 1.24
C ALA A 511 14.83 20.30 1.95
N GLY A 512 14.51 21.48 2.48
CA GLY A 512 15.40 22.20 3.39
C GLY A 512 15.38 21.56 4.78
N CYS A 513 16.55 21.22 5.32
CA CYS A 513 16.66 20.69 6.68
C CYS A 513 17.36 21.71 7.59
N PRO A 514 16.65 22.35 8.54
CA PRO A 514 17.27 23.30 9.46
C PRO A 514 18.21 22.62 10.45
N VAL A 515 17.98 21.36 10.80
CA VAL A 515 18.82 20.60 11.74
C VAL A 515 20.19 20.31 11.14
N TYR A 516 20.24 19.93 9.85
CA TYR A 516 21.51 19.67 9.15
C TYR A 516 22.03 20.89 8.37
N GLY A 517 21.30 22.00 8.36
CA GLY A 517 21.69 23.25 7.73
C GLY A 517 21.92 23.12 6.22
N GLY A 518 21.04 22.39 5.51
CA GLY A 518 21.19 22.20 4.07
C GLY A 518 20.11 21.34 3.42
N PRO A 519 20.21 21.15 2.08
CA PRO A 519 19.25 20.34 1.34
C PRO A 519 19.39 18.84 1.67
N ILE A 520 18.26 18.18 1.94
CA ILE A 520 18.18 16.76 2.23
C ILE A 520 17.20 16.10 1.26
N CYS A 521 17.49 14.89 0.74
CA CYS A 521 16.57 14.16 -0.10
C CYS A 521 15.43 13.53 0.73
N SER A 522 14.27 13.27 0.11
CA SER A 522 13.08 12.73 0.75
C SER A 522 13.36 11.41 1.48
N LEU A 523 14.18 10.54 0.90
CA LEU A 523 14.57 9.26 1.51
C LEU A 523 15.40 9.44 2.78
N CYS A 524 16.43 10.30 2.76
CA CYS A 524 17.24 10.59 3.95
C CYS A 524 16.39 11.26 5.04
N CYS A 525 15.49 12.16 4.66
CA CYS A 525 14.56 12.80 5.59
C CYS A 525 13.59 11.79 6.22
N SER A 526 13.02 10.88 5.41
CA SER A 526 12.09 9.85 5.90
C SER A 526 12.73 8.85 6.85
N LEU A 527 13.98 8.48 6.61
CA LEU A 527 14.71 7.50 7.42
C LEU A 527 15.48 8.12 8.59
N ASP A 528 15.45 9.45 8.76
CA ASP A 528 16.14 10.08 9.88
C ASP A 528 15.30 9.99 11.16
N SER A 529 15.92 9.40 12.20
CA SER A 529 15.35 9.30 13.54
C SER A 529 15.96 10.31 14.54
N HIS A 530 17.05 11.03 14.16
CA HIS A 530 17.78 11.90 15.07
C HIS A 530 17.20 13.31 15.13
N CYS A 531 16.63 13.80 14.02
CA CYS A 531 16.10 15.16 13.96
C CYS A 531 14.81 15.37 14.76
N ASP A 532 14.13 14.25 15.13
CA ASP A 532 12.87 14.23 15.89
C ASP A 532 11.85 15.26 15.39
N ASP A 533 11.79 15.45 14.06
CA ASP A 533 10.92 16.42 13.39
C ASP A 533 10.97 17.85 13.98
N ALA A 534 12.13 18.27 14.49
CA ALA A 534 12.31 19.59 15.07
C ALA A 534 11.98 20.75 14.12
N CYS A 535 11.94 20.48 12.82
CA CYS A 535 11.60 21.42 11.76
C CYS A 535 10.10 21.72 11.64
N LYS A 536 9.20 20.91 12.25
CA LYS A 536 7.75 21.07 12.17
C LYS A 536 7.11 21.02 13.56
N LYS A 537 7.06 22.18 14.21
CA LYS A 537 6.42 22.33 15.52
C LYS A 537 4.91 22.10 15.41
N GLU A 538 4.30 21.48 16.43
CA GLU A 538 2.85 21.18 16.52
C GLU A 538 2.31 20.24 15.43
N ALA A 539 3.13 19.79 14.50
CA ALA A 539 2.72 18.92 13.42
C ALA A 539 3.13 17.45 13.63
N ARG A 540 3.77 17.11 14.75
CA ARG A 540 4.14 15.74 15.14
C ARG A 540 2.91 14.97 15.59
N TYR A 541 2.87 13.67 15.31
CA TYR A 541 1.75 12.81 15.72
C TYR A 541 1.47 12.84 17.22
N THR A 542 2.51 12.92 18.05
CA THR A 542 2.37 13.03 19.52
C THR A 542 1.64 14.29 19.93
N ASP A 543 2.03 15.44 19.37
CA ASP A 543 1.42 16.75 19.68
C ASP A 543 -0.04 16.79 19.19
N GLN A 544 -0.29 16.24 17.99
CA GLN A 544 -1.62 16.18 17.40
C GLN A 544 -2.57 15.26 18.18
N ILE A 545 -2.09 14.08 18.58
CA ILE A 545 -2.90 13.15 19.40
C ILE A 545 -3.19 13.76 20.77
N LEU A 546 -2.21 14.36 21.43
CA LEU A 546 -2.42 15.01 22.73
C LEU A 546 -3.40 16.17 22.64
N THR A 547 -3.34 16.95 21.55
CA THR A 547 -4.30 18.04 21.29
C THR A 547 -5.71 17.48 21.09
N PHE A 548 -5.86 16.42 20.29
CA PHE A 548 -7.15 15.75 20.04
C PHE A 548 -7.73 15.15 21.33
N ILE A 549 -6.93 14.41 22.09
CA ILE A 549 -7.36 13.83 23.37
C ILE A 549 -7.73 14.94 24.36
N GLY A 550 -6.97 16.07 24.38
CA GLY A 550 -7.25 17.23 25.22
C GLY A 550 -8.54 17.97 24.86
N PHE A 551 -9.03 17.82 23.62
CA PHE A 551 -10.35 18.33 23.21
C PHE A 551 -11.50 17.44 23.72
N VAL A 552 -11.30 16.10 23.79
CA VAL A 552 -12.34 15.14 24.17
C VAL A 552 -12.33 14.86 25.68
N PHE A 553 -11.15 14.87 26.32
CA PHE A 553 -10.98 14.46 27.71
C PHE A 553 -10.39 15.55 28.58
N PRO A 554 -10.70 15.58 29.89
CA PRO A 554 -10.07 16.49 30.86
C PRO A 554 -8.56 16.33 30.94
N ARG A 555 -7.82 17.40 31.27
CA ARG A 555 -6.36 17.44 31.30
C ARG A 555 -5.71 16.36 32.18
N TRP A 556 -6.37 15.89 33.23
CA TRP A 556 -5.85 14.83 34.11
C TRP A 556 -5.80 13.46 33.42
N ILE A 557 -6.78 13.16 32.54
CA ILE A 557 -6.79 11.95 31.71
C ILE A 557 -5.68 12.03 30.67
N VAL A 558 -5.53 13.17 30.00
CA VAL A 558 -4.49 13.40 28.99
C VAL A 558 -3.10 13.14 29.57
N ARG A 559 -2.84 13.63 30.79
CA ARG A 559 -1.55 13.40 31.47
C ARG A 559 -1.29 11.92 31.77
N ARG A 560 -2.32 11.17 32.14
CA ARG A 560 -2.19 9.71 32.39
C ARG A 560 -2.01 8.92 31.11
N LEU A 561 -2.70 9.27 30.04
CA LEU A 561 -2.55 8.63 28.73
C LEU A 561 -1.17 8.88 28.10
N ASN A 562 -0.54 10.01 28.40
CA ASN A 562 0.83 10.31 27.92
C ASN A 562 1.91 9.73 28.88
N SER A 563 1.59 8.77 29.68
CA SER A 563 2.54 8.01 30.52
C SER A 563 2.93 6.71 29.85
N THR A 564 4.02 6.09 30.30
CA THR A 564 4.47 4.75 29.90
C THR A 564 3.34 3.73 30.00
N VAL A 565 2.57 3.80 31.08
CA VAL A 565 1.39 2.94 31.30
C VAL A 565 0.27 3.23 30.30
N GLY A 566 0.06 4.53 29.98
CA GLY A 566 -0.93 4.93 28.97
C GLY A 566 -0.60 4.41 27.56
N HIS A 567 0.67 4.48 27.18
CA HIS A 567 1.15 3.92 25.91
C HIS A 567 1.00 2.38 25.86
N TYR A 568 1.29 1.70 26.98
CA TYR A 568 1.06 0.26 27.10
C TYR A 568 -0.42 -0.08 26.93
N ILE A 569 -1.32 0.59 27.64
CA ILE A 569 -2.76 0.33 27.56
C ILE A 569 -3.28 0.58 26.12
N GLY A 570 -2.88 1.68 25.49
CA GLY A 570 -3.29 2.00 24.13
C GLY A 570 -2.85 0.94 23.11
N LEU A 571 -1.59 0.50 23.19
CA LEU A 571 -1.06 -0.52 22.30
C LEU A 571 -1.68 -1.90 22.59
N GLN A 572 -1.89 -2.24 23.87
CA GLN A 572 -2.53 -3.50 24.26
C GLN A 572 -3.99 -3.56 23.78
N LEU A 573 -4.75 -2.48 23.89
CA LEU A 573 -6.11 -2.41 23.34
C LEU A 573 -6.13 -2.61 21.82
N LEU A 574 -5.16 -2.07 21.10
CA LEU A 574 -5.01 -2.31 19.67
C LEU A 574 -4.79 -3.80 19.37
N PHE A 575 -3.89 -4.46 20.10
CA PHE A 575 -3.68 -5.91 19.95
C PHE A 575 -4.93 -6.72 20.30
N CYS A 576 -5.65 -6.36 21.35
CA CYS A 576 -6.91 -7.02 21.71
C CYS A 576 -7.96 -6.90 20.60
N LEU A 577 -8.08 -5.73 19.96
CA LEU A 577 -8.98 -5.53 18.82
C LEU A 577 -8.58 -6.38 17.60
N VAL A 578 -7.29 -6.46 17.30
CA VAL A 578 -6.80 -7.29 16.18
C VAL A 578 -7.02 -8.77 16.45
N ILE A 579 -6.62 -9.25 17.63
CA ILE A 579 -6.81 -10.66 18.04
C ILE A 579 -8.30 -11.02 18.06
N GLY A 580 -9.12 -10.17 18.67
CA GLY A 580 -10.58 -10.35 18.72
C GLY A 580 -11.21 -10.37 17.32
N GLY A 581 -10.76 -9.50 16.41
CA GLY A 581 -11.20 -9.48 15.03
C GLY A 581 -10.87 -10.78 14.28
N VAL A 582 -9.64 -11.25 14.39
CA VAL A 582 -9.19 -12.49 13.74
C VAL A 582 -9.97 -13.69 14.30
N LEU A 583 -10.12 -13.80 15.62
CA LEU A 583 -10.86 -14.92 16.24
C LEU A 583 -12.36 -14.84 15.92
N SER A 584 -12.93 -13.64 15.77
CA SER A 584 -14.32 -13.47 15.34
C SER A 584 -14.53 -13.97 13.90
N LEU A 585 -13.57 -13.75 13.00
CA LEU A 585 -13.61 -14.31 11.64
C LEU A 585 -13.54 -15.84 11.67
N VAL A 586 -12.66 -16.41 12.51
CA VAL A 586 -12.56 -17.85 12.69
C VAL A 586 -13.87 -18.41 13.25
N TYR A 587 -14.47 -17.74 14.23
CA TYR A 587 -15.78 -18.13 14.78
C TYR A 587 -16.87 -18.14 13.73
N LEU A 588 -17.03 -17.06 12.96
CA LEU A 588 -18.04 -16.97 11.90
C LEU A 588 -17.91 -18.12 10.89
N ARG A 589 -16.69 -18.40 10.43
CA ARG A 589 -16.41 -19.50 9.50
C ARG A 589 -16.77 -20.87 10.09
N THR A 590 -16.40 -21.11 11.33
CA THR A 590 -16.57 -22.42 11.97
C THR A 590 -18.05 -22.68 12.32
N THR A 591 -18.78 -21.62 12.67
CA THR A 591 -20.22 -21.68 12.96
C THR A 591 -21.04 -22.12 11.74
N ILE A 592 -20.69 -21.68 10.54
CA ILE A 592 -21.35 -22.07 9.29
C ILE A 592 -21.18 -23.59 9.04
N LYS A 593 -20.02 -24.16 9.37
CA LYS A 593 -19.66 -25.54 9.05
C LYS A 593 -20.07 -26.54 10.14
N TYR A 594 -20.07 -26.15 11.43
CA TYR A 594 -20.23 -27.05 12.58
C TYR A 594 -21.29 -26.57 13.57
N TRP A 595 -22.52 -26.35 13.08
CA TRP A 595 -23.65 -25.84 13.86
C TRP A 595 -23.91 -26.58 15.17
N GLN A 596 -23.65 -27.90 15.24
CA GLN A 596 -23.91 -28.73 16.43
C GLN A 596 -22.84 -28.59 17.55
N GLN A 597 -21.68 -27.99 17.29
CA GLN A 597 -20.55 -27.85 18.23
C GLN A 597 -20.21 -26.39 18.58
N ILE A 598 -21.15 -25.49 18.36
CA ILE A 598 -20.91 -24.02 18.51
C ILE A 598 -20.44 -23.67 19.93
N ALA A 599 -21.02 -24.28 20.98
CA ALA A 599 -20.67 -23.95 22.37
C ALA A 599 -19.21 -24.32 22.71
N ASP A 600 -18.75 -25.48 22.26
CA ASP A 600 -17.38 -25.96 22.52
C ASP A 600 -16.37 -25.12 21.76
N ILE A 601 -16.70 -24.72 20.50
CA ILE A 601 -15.87 -23.86 19.69
C ILE A 601 -15.76 -22.46 20.29
N GLN A 602 -16.86 -21.92 20.79
CA GLN A 602 -16.87 -20.61 21.44
C GLN A 602 -16.01 -20.60 22.70
N GLU A 603 -16.10 -21.62 23.53
CA GLU A 603 -15.27 -21.76 24.74
C GLU A 603 -13.78 -21.84 24.37
N LEU A 604 -13.41 -22.67 23.38
CA LEU A 604 -12.04 -22.79 22.89
C LEU A 604 -11.49 -21.45 22.37
N LEU A 605 -12.27 -20.71 21.58
CA LEU A 605 -11.85 -19.41 21.04
C LEU A 605 -11.66 -18.37 22.15
N TRP A 606 -12.49 -18.37 23.21
CA TRP A 606 -12.28 -17.51 24.36
C TRP A 606 -10.99 -17.88 25.13
N GLN A 607 -10.68 -19.17 25.29
CA GLN A 607 -9.42 -19.60 25.89
C GLN A 607 -8.22 -19.13 25.08
N ILE A 608 -8.26 -19.30 23.74
CA ILE A 608 -7.22 -18.82 22.83
C ILE A 608 -7.08 -17.29 22.92
N PHE A 609 -8.19 -16.56 22.93
CA PHE A 609 -8.19 -15.10 23.06
C PHE A 609 -7.47 -14.65 24.33
N PHE A 610 -7.80 -15.20 25.49
CA PHE A 610 -7.16 -14.82 26.75
C PHE A 610 -5.66 -15.18 26.77
N ILE A 611 -5.27 -16.34 26.24
CA ILE A 611 -3.85 -16.73 26.12
C ILE A 611 -3.10 -15.71 25.26
N LEU A 612 -3.63 -15.37 24.10
CA LEU A 612 -3.02 -14.41 23.18
C LEU A 612 -2.97 -12.99 23.76
N VAL A 613 -3.98 -12.59 24.53
CA VAL A 613 -4.01 -11.29 25.26
C VAL A 613 -2.91 -11.25 26.32
N ILE A 614 -2.67 -12.33 27.05
CA ILE A 614 -1.60 -12.39 28.05
C ILE A 614 -0.23 -12.33 27.36
N ILE A 615 -0.01 -13.12 26.31
CA ILE A 615 1.26 -13.14 25.57
C ILE A 615 1.53 -11.76 24.94
N SER A 616 0.52 -11.18 24.27
CA SER A 616 0.65 -9.84 23.68
C SER A 616 0.87 -8.78 24.76
N GLY A 617 0.28 -8.91 25.94
CA GLY A 617 0.46 -8.02 27.08
C GLY A 617 1.91 -7.97 27.56
N ILE A 618 2.51 -9.14 27.74
CA ILE A 618 3.93 -9.24 28.11
C ILE A 618 4.82 -8.65 27.01
N ALA A 619 4.58 -9.01 25.76
CA ALA A 619 5.35 -8.51 24.62
C ALA A 619 5.24 -6.99 24.47
N THR A 620 4.04 -6.45 24.61
CA THR A 620 3.76 -5.00 24.56
C THR A 620 4.47 -4.27 25.70
N TRP A 621 4.44 -4.82 26.91
CA TRP A 621 5.13 -4.21 28.05
C TRP A 621 6.65 -4.16 27.84
N LEU A 622 7.23 -5.27 27.41
CA LEU A 622 8.66 -5.32 27.08
C LEU A 622 9.03 -4.34 25.96
N PHE A 623 8.18 -4.22 24.94
CA PHE A 623 8.39 -3.27 23.85
C PHE A 623 8.36 -1.83 24.33
N VAL A 624 7.37 -1.46 25.15
CA VAL A 624 7.24 -0.10 25.70
C VAL A 624 8.44 0.26 26.59
N LEU A 625 8.87 -0.66 27.45
CA LEU A 625 10.06 -0.48 28.30
C LEU A 625 11.35 -0.35 27.47
N ALA A 626 11.53 -1.20 26.46
CA ALA A 626 12.69 -1.13 25.57
C ALA A 626 12.74 0.20 24.82
N ARG A 627 11.58 0.70 24.32
CA ARG A 627 11.47 1.99 23.67
C ARG A 627 11.81 3.15 24.61
N GLU A 628 11.32 3.11 25.81
CA GLU A 628 11.61 4.14 26.82
C GLU A 628 13.10 4.14 27.19
N SER A 629 13.69 2.95 27.42
CA SER A 629 15.12 2.81 27.65
C SER A 629 15.96 3.36 26.48
N ALA A 630 15.55 3.07 25.24
CA ALA A 630 16.21 3.60 24.05
C ALA A 630 16.10 5.13 23.95
N ASN A 631 14.95 5.72 24.31
CA ASN A 631 14.76 7.16 24.34
C ASN A 631 15.66 7.83 25.39
N ILE A 632 15.74 7.28 26.61
CA ILE A 632 16.63 7.77 27.67
C ILE A 632 18.11 7.68 27.24
N ALA A 633 18.51 6.56 26.61
CA ALA A 633 19.86 6.39 26.09
C ALA A 633 20.18 7.42 25.01
N LYS A 634 19.22 7.68 24.10
CA LYS A 634 19.34 8.69 23.04
C LYS A 634 19.50 10.10 23.63
N GLU A 635 18.73 10.45 24.65
CA GLU A 635 18.80 11.74 25.30
C GLU A 635 20.15 11.95 26.02
N ARG A 636 20.64 10.93 26.73
CA ARG A 636 21.99 10.94 27.35
C ARG A 636 23.09 11.10 26.31
N THR A 637 23.02 10.35 25.19
CA THR A 637 24.01 10.50 24.11
C THR A 637 23.96 11.86 23.48
N SER A 638 22.77 12.45 23.30
CA SER A 638 22.62 13.81 22.79
C SER A 638 23.24 14.88 23.75
N GLN A 639 23.02 14.70 25.05
CA GLN A 639 23.64 15.58 26.06
C GLN A 639 25.16 15.46 26.07
N GLN A 640 25.69 14.24 26.00
CA GLN A 640 27.14 14.01 25.93
C GLN A 640 27.76 14.60 24.66
N THR A 641 27.09 14.44 23.51
CA THR A 641 27.55 15.01 22.23
C THR A 641 27.55 16.55 22.29
N PHE A 642 26.56 17.14 22.94
CA PHE A 642 26.50 18.58 23.14
C PHE A 642 27.68 19.08 24.01
N LEU A 643 27.93 18.45 25.16
CA LEU A 643 29.06 18.81 26.06
C LEU A 643 30.41 18.64 25.34
N LEU A 644 30.57 17.54 24.59
CA LEU A 644 31.78 17.31 23.79
C LEU A 644 32.00 18.38 22.71
N SER A 645 30.88 18.84 22.07
CA SER A 645 30.98 19.93 21.08
C SER A 645 31.37 21.27 21.68
N GLU A 646 30.92 21.60 22.89
CA GLU A 646 31.36 22.78 23.64
C GLU A 646 32.85 22.69 24.00
N GLU A 647 33.30 21.50 24.46
CA GLU A 647 34.71 21.28 24.80
C GLU A 647 35.60 21.39 23.57
N VAL A 648 35.21 20.85 22.44
CA VAL A 648 35.95 20.98 21.16
C VAL A 648 36.00 22.43 20.69
N GLU A 649 34.94 23.23 20.83
CA GLU A 649 34.98 24.67 20.50
C GLU A 649 35.89 25.44 21.45
N ALA A 650 35.85 25.15 22.74
CA ALA A 650 36.76 25.76 23.74
C ALA A 650 38.24 25.40 23.45
N HIS A 651 38.50 24.14 23.08
CA HIS A 651 39.84 23.67 22.70
C HIS A 651 40.35 24.34 21.41
N LYS A 652 39.48 24.52 20.39
CA LYS A 652 39.83 25.26 19.17
C LYS A 652 40.18 26.72 19.46
N LEU A 653 39.40 27.38 20.34
CA LEU A 653 39.66 28.75 20.72
C LEU A 653 41.00 28.90 21.49
N THR A 654 41.30 27.94 22.37
CA THR A 654 42.55 27.89 23.12
C THR A 654 43.75 27.62 22.20
N SER A 655 43.60 26.70 21.23
CA SER A 655 44.60 26.39 20.20
C SER A 655 44.91 27.62 19.33
N LEU A 656 43.87 28.37 18.93
CA LEU A 656 44.03 29.60 18.14
C LEU A 656 44.79 30.68 18.94
N LYS A 657 44.44 30.86 20.23
CA LYS A 657 45.16 31.79 21.13
C LYS A 657 46.61 31.39 21.32
N LEU A 658 46.88 30.09 21.46
CA LEU A 658 48.25 29.58 21.60
C LEU A 658 49.06 29.80 20.31
N GLN A 659 48.45 29.60 19.15
CA GLN A 659 49.10 29.83 17.86
C GLN A 659 49.42 31.32 17.65
N THR A 660 48.50 32.21 17.95
CA THR A 660 48.76 33.68 17.89
C THR A 660 49.83 34.13 18.87
N ALA A 661 49.87 33.58 20.09
CA ALA A 661 50.92 33.85 21.07
C ALA A 661 52.28 33.32 20.61
N LYS A 662 52.32 32.13 19.99
CA LYS A 662 53.55 31.57 19.42
C LYS A 662 54.09 32.42 18.27
N GLU A 663 53.23 32.81 17.33
CA GLU A 663 53.61 33.68 16.22
C GLU A 663 54.16 35.05 16.72
N ALA A 664 53.51 35.61 17.73
CA ALA A 664 54.00 36.88 18.37
C ALA A 664 55.37 36.69 19.06
N ALA A 665 55.58 35.57 19.75
CA ALA A 665 56.87 35.25 20.39
C ALA A 665 57.98 34.97 19.34
N GLU A 666 57.68 34.30 18.26
CA GLU A 666 58.62 34.05 17.15
C GLU A 666 59.00 35.37 16.43
N ALA A 667 58.03 36.27 16.22
CA ALA A 667 58.30 37.61 15.67
C ALA A 667 59.16 38.46 16.58
N ALA A 668 58.90 38.48 17.92
CA ALA A 668 59.69 39.16 18.90
C ALA A 668 61.12 38.60 18.96
N ASN A 669 61.31 37.28 18.90
CA ASN A 669 62.61 36.66 18.93
C ASN A 669 63.40 36.93 17.63
N SER A 670 62.73 36.95 16.47
CA SER A 670 63.32 37.35 15.19
C SER A 670 63.78 38.83 15.21
N ALA A 671 62.93 39.71 15.73
CA ALA A 671 63.29 41.14 15.89
C ALA A 671 64.48 41.33 16.84
N LYS A 672 64.53 40.60 17.98
CA LYS A 672 65.66 40.58 18.88
C LYS A 672 66.96 40.10 18.25
N SER A 673 66.88 39.02 17.44
CA SER A 673 68.01 38.47 16.70
C SER A 673 68.56 39.46 15.68
N ASN A 674 67.66 40.12 14.92
CA ASN A 674 68.02 41.14 13.94
C ASN A 674 68.67 42.40 14.67
N TYR A 675 68.14 42.78 15.82
CA TYR A 675 68.73 43.86 16.60
C TYR A 675 70.16 43.54 17.09
N ILE A 676 70.40 42.31 17.58
CA ILE A 676 71.72 41.85 18.01
C ILE A 676 72.70 41.78 16.81
N VAL A 677 72.27 41.34 15.65
CA VAL A 677 73.03 41.29 14.41
C VAL A 677 73.42 42.72 13.98
N GLY A 678 72.44 43.65 14.03
CA GLY A 678 72.70 45.07 13.74
C GLY A 678 73.73 45.74 14.71
N LEU A 679 73.62 45.49 16.03
CA LEU A 679 74.55 45.93 17.01
C LEU A 679 75.97 45.34 16.78
N ASN A 680 76.08 44.08 16.47
CA ASN A 680 77.38 43.46 16.15
C ASN A 680 78.03 44.01 14.86
N HIS A 681 77.19 44.48 13.92
CA HIS A 681 77.68 45.17 12.72
C HIS A 681 78.19 46.58 13.05
N GLU A 682 77.49 47.35 13.89
CA GLU A 682 77.91 48.64 14.31
C GLU A 682 79.20 48.61 15.20
N PHE A 683 79.40 47.54 16.02
CA PHE A 683 80.60 47.36 16.79
C PHE A 683 81.83 46.88 15.99
N ARG A 684 81.63 46.44 14.71
CA ARG A 684 82.72 46.05 13.82
C ARG A 684 83.12 47.08 12.78
N THR A 685 82.40 48.16 12.62
CA THR A 685 82.77 49.36 11.87
C THR A 685 83.38 50.40 12.82
#